data_2f01146fbdd3c9d1c84f67dc885245b0
#
_entry.id   2f01146fbdd3c9d1c84f67dc885245b0
#
_cell.length_a   1.000
_cell.length_b   1.000
_cell.length_c   1.000
_cell.angle_alpha   90.00
_cell.angle_beta   90.00
_cell.angle_gamma   90.00
#
_symmetry.space_group_name_H-M   'P 1'
#
loop_
_entity.id
_entity.type
_entity.pdbx_description
1 polymer ?
#
loop_
_entity_poly.entity_id
_entity_poly.type
_entity_poly.pdbx_seq_one_letter_code
_entity_poly.pdbx_strand_id
1 'polypeptide(L)'
;MALISLTNAYLSFSDHPLLDHAELHIEPNERVCLVGRNGAGKSTLLKIIAQQVTMDDGKVQYEKDLVVSRLEQDPPRHAEGNVFDYVAEGIEHLADLLKEYHHISQELTQNYSEQILNQLAQVQAKLEHANGWQFENKINEVLQKLELNPDTKLADLSGGWLRKAALARALVCNPDVLLLDEPTNHLDVDAIEWLENFLLEFTGSIVFISHDRSFIRKMATRIVDLDRGKLVSYPGNYDLYLTTKEENLRVEALQNELFDKRLAQEEVWIRQGIKARRTRNEGRVRALKAMREERRQRREVMGTAKLQLDNSSRSGKIVFEMEDVSYEIEGKQLLKDFSTTILRGDKIALVGPNGCGKTTFIKLLLGEIKPTSGRIHCGTKLDIAYFDQYRADLDPEKTVMDNVADGKQDIEVNGVKRHVLGYLQDFLFPPKRAMTPVKALSGGERNRLLLAKLLLKPNNLLILDEPTNDLDVETLELLEEILTDYQGTLLIVSHDRQFIDNVATECYFFEGDGVLNKYVGGFFDAKGQQANYFAMKAEQEPQKAKKEAPKVQESAVKNDAVSQKPKSVKLSYKEQRELEQLPQLLEELEEKITALQAEIGDPHFFQQAHDVTDAKLKELSDTEAELETAFLRWEELEEKKTQAEAK
;
A
#
# COMPACT_ATOMS: atom_id res chain seq x y z
N MET A 1 -1.28 -28.16 -14.85
CA MET A 1 -1.46 -28.86 -13.54
C MET A 1 -1.04 -27.88 -12.47
N ALA A 2 -1.75 -27.86 -11.36
CA ALA A 2 -1.40 -26.96 -10.27
C ALA A 2 -0.03 -27.37 -9.66
N LEU A 3 0.83 -26.38 -9.43
CA LEU A 3 2.12 -26.57 -8.75
C LEU A 3 1.94 -26.99 -7.30
N ILE A 4 0.95 -26.36 -6.64
CA ILE A 4 0.61 -26.63 -5.23
C ILE A 4 -0.90 -26.75 -5.12
N SER A 5 -1.38 -27.81 -4.46
CA SER A 5 -2.79 -28.03 -4.16
C SER A 5 -2.98 -28.26 -2.67
N LEU A 6 -3.69 -27.34 -2.03
CA LEU A 6 -4.15 -27.42 -0.66
C LEU A 6 -5.60 -27.91 -0.68
N THR A 7 -5.89 -29.01 -0.02
CA THR A 7 -7.24 -29.62 0.01
C THR A 7 -7.68 -29.87 1.44
N ASN A 8 -8.91 -29.44 1.74
CA ASN A 8 -9.57 -29.65 3.04
C ASN A 8 -8.71 -29.20 4.23
N ALA A 9 -8.01 -28.07 4.10
CA ALA A 9 -7.10 -27.59 5.11
C ALA A 9 -7.82 -27.10 6.37
N TYR A 10 -7.48 -27.70 7.52
CA TYR A 10 -7.99 -27.31 8.82
C TYR A 10 -6.86 -27.03 9.79
N LEU A 11 -6.93 -25.87 10.45
CA LEU A 11 -5.98 -25.47 11.50
C LEU A 11 -6.66 -24.59 12.54
N SER A 12 -6.47 -24.92 13.82
CA SER A 12 -7.03 -24.15 14.93
C SER A 12 -6.02 -23.99 16.07
N PHE A 13 -5.79 -22.75 16.51
CA PHE A 13 -5.00 -22.46 17.73
C PHE A 13 -5.86 -21.99 18.91
N SER A 14 -7.17 -21.78 18.69
CA SER A 14 -8.10 -21.27 19.70
C SER A 14 -9.51 -21.80 19.45
N ASP A 15 -10.52 -21.23 20.10
CA ASP A 15 -11.93 -21.60 19.95
C ASP A 15 -12.45 -21.50 18.49
N HIS A 16 -11.76 -20.74 17.64
CA HIS A 16 -12.11 -20.59 16.24
C HIS A 16 -10.98 -21.03 15.32
N PRO A 17 -11.25 -21.86 14.29
CA PRO A 17 -10.25 -22.25 13.33
C PRO A 17 -9.77 -21.06 12.48
N LEU A 18 -8.46 -21.01 12.22
CA LEU A 18 -7.85 -20.09 11.25
C LEU A 18 -8.13 -20.54 9.82
N LEU A 19 -8.12 -21.86 9.57
CA LEU A 19 -8.51 -22.47 8.31
C LEU A 19 -9.61 -23.47 8.60
N ASP A 20 -10.72 -23.39 7.85
CA ASP A 20 -11.91 -24.20 8.03
C ASP A 20 -12.25 -24.91 6.71
N HIS A 21 -11.63 -26.09 6.50
CA HIS A 21 -11.75 -26.89 5.28
C HIS A 21 -11.45 -26.08 4.01
N ALA A 22 -10.38 -25.30 4.07
CA ALA A 22 -9.97 -24.38 3.01
C ALA A 22 -9.33 -25.12 1.85
N GLU A 23 -9.57 -24.64 0.62
CA GLU A 23 -9.00 -25.17 -0.61
C GLU A 23 -8.25 -24.05 -1.37
N LEU A 24 -7.06 -24.37 -1.88
CA LEU A 24 -6.25 -23.46 -2.68
C LEU A 24 -5.43 -24.23 -3.70
N HIS A 25 -5.45 -23.76 -4.94
CA HIS A 25 -4.60 -24.28 -6.01
C HIS A 25 -3.75 -23.14 -6.56
N ILE A 26 -2.46 -23.38 -6.76
CA ILE A 26 -1.52 -22.43 -7.34
C ILE A 26 -1.06 -22.99 -8.68
N GLU A 27 -1.27 -22.22 -9.74
CA GLU A 27 -0.91 -22.61 -11.11
C GLU A 27 0.44 -22.01 -11.55
N PRO A 28 1.10 -22.55 -12.59
CA PRO A 28 2.34 -22.01 -13.12
C PRO A 28 2.18 -20.55 -13.59
N ASN A 29 3.19 -19.72 -13.32
CA ASN A 29 3.25 -18.30 -13.71
C ASN A 29 2.10 -17.45 -13.15
N GLU A 30 1.45 -17.89 -12.09
CA GLU A 30 0.37 -17.18 -11.44
C GLU A 30 0.89 -16.26 -10.33
N ARG A 31 0.32 -15.05 -10.21
CA ARG A 31 0.59 -14.12 -9.12
C ARG A 31 -0.65 -13.98 -8.25
N VAL A 32 -0.66 -14.76 -7.16
CA VAL A 32 -1.79 -14.85 -6.23
C VAL A 32 -1.59 -13.88 -5.08
N CYS A 33 -2.50 -12.92 -4.94
CA CYS A 33 -2.55 -12.03 -3.78
C CYS A 33 -3.45 -12.63 -2.71
N LEU A 34 -2.92 -12.83 -1.48
CA LEU A 34 -3.71 -13.22 -0.32
C LEU A 34 -4.14 -11.96 0.43
N VAL A 35 -5.43 -11.69 0.44
CA VAL A 35 -6.04 -10.58 1.19
C VAL A 35 -6.86 -11.11 2.36
N GLY A 36 -7.26 -10.23 3.27
CA GLY A 36 -8.06 -10.55 4.45
C GLY A 36 -7.60 -9.76 5.67
N ARG A 37 -8.39 -9.78 6.73
CA ARG A 37 -8.14 -9.03 7.96
C ARG A 37 -6.84 -9.42 8.64
N ASN A 38 -6.27 -8.52 9.42
CA ASN A 38 -5.13 -8.84 10.29
C ASN A 38 -5.54 -9.90 11.33
N GLY A 39 -4.68 -10.92 11.49
CA GLY A 39 -4.97 -12.07 12.34
C GLY A 39 -5.87 -13.16 11.71
N ALA A 40 -6.33 -13.01 10.47
CA ALA A 40 -7.13 -14.02 9.78
C ALA A 40 -6.37 -15.33 9.49
N GLY A 41 -5.02 -15.30 9.51
CA GLY A 41 -4.19 -16.49 9.26
C GLY A 41 -3.43 -16.47 7.94
N LYS A 42 -3.33 -15.32 7.26
CA LYS A 42 -2.63 -15.17 5.96
C LYS A 42 -1.18 -15.66 6.03
N SER A 43 -0.38 -15.11 6.96
CA SER A 43 1.02 -15.51 7.16
C SER A 43 1.17 -16.97 7.61
N THR A 44 0.18 -17.50 8.35
CA THR A 44 0.13 -18.91 8.73
C THR A 44 -0.11 -19.79 7.50
N LEU A 45 -0.98 -19.37 6.58
CA LEU A 45 -1.20 -20.06 5.30
C LEU A 45 0.08 -20.09 4.46
N LEU A 46 0.84 -18.99 4.37
CA LEU A 46 2.15 -19.00 3.70
C LEU A 46 3.14 -19.96 4.38
N LYS A 47 3.15 -20.03 5.73
CA LYS A 47 3.98 -20.99 6.48
C LYS A 47 3.58 -22.43 6.21
N ILE A 48 2.29 -22.73 6.05
CA ILE A 48 1.80 -24.06 5.65
C ILE A 48 2.30 -24.42 4.24
N ILE A 49 2.17 -23.49 3.28
CA ILE A 49 2.65 -23.67 1.91
C ILE A 49 4.18 -23.83 1.89
N ALA A 50 4.92 -23.17 2.77
CA ALA A 50 6.36 -23.31 2.95
C ALA A 50 6.76 -24.55 3.79
N GLN A 51 5.82 -25.41 4.19
CA GLN A 51 6.03 -26.60 5.05
C GLN A 51 6.64 -26.29 6.43
N GLN A 52 6.51 -25.06 6.91
CA GLN A 52 7.01 -24.63 8.24
C GLN A 52 6.01 -24.88 9.37
N VAL A 53 4.73 -25.05 9.04
CA VAL A 53 3.64 -25.32 9.98
C VAL A 53 2.81 -26.49 9.45
N THR A 54 2.54 -27.47 10.33
CA THR A 54 1.67 -28.60 10.02
C THR A 54 0.22 -28.25 10.33
N MET A 55 -0.70 -28.71 9.49
CA MET A 55 -2.14 -28.57 9.70
C MET A 55 -2.66 -29.65 10.65
N ASP A 56 -3.80 -29.40 11.28
CA ASP A 56 -4.49 -30.39 12.11
C ASP A 56 -5.19 -31.45 11.24
N ASP A 57 -5.73 -31.06 10.07
CA ASP A 57 -6.32 -31.94 9.06
C ASP A 57 -6.15 -31.36 7.65
N GLY A 58 -6.29 -32.19 6.61
CA GLY A 58 -6.12 -31.82 5.22
C GLY A 58 -4.76 -32.25 4.65
N LYS A 59 -4.50 -31.89 3.38
CA LYS A 59 -3.28 -32.25 2.65
C LYS A 59 -2.79 -31.11 1.79
N VAL A 60 -1.45 -30.95 1.74
CA VAL A 60 -0.75 -30.14 0.74
C VAL A 60 -0.05 -31.09 -0.22
N GLN A 61 -0.31 -30.94 -1.50
CA GLN A 61 0.34 -31.70 -2.57
C GLN A 61 1.19 -30.74 -3.39
N TYR A 62 2.43 -31.13 -3.64
CA TYR A 62 3.39 -30.38 -4.44
C TYR A 62 3.67 -31.14 -5.74
N GLU A 63 3.92 -30.40 -6.81
CA GLU A 63 4.50 -30.99 -8.02
C GLU A 63 5.88 -31.56 -7.69
N LYS A 64 6.27 -32.60 -8.45
CA LYS A 64 7.55 -33.26 -8.22
C LYS A 64 8.71 -32.27 -8.44
N ASP A 65 9.69 -32.31 -7.54
CA ASP A 65 10.92 -31.49 -7.57
C ASP A 65 10.67 -29.96 -7.51
N LEU A 66 9.49 -29.53 -7.02
CA LEU A 66 9.12 -28.13 -6.89
C LEU A 66 9.96 -27.42 -5.82
N VAL A 67 10.58 -26.33 -6.19
CA VAL A 67 11.34 -25.46 -5.28
C VAL A 67 10.47 -24.29 -4.81
N VAL A 68 10.19 -24.26 -3.50
CA VAL A 68 9.40 -23.18 -2.87
C VAL A 68 10.32 -22.37 -1.96
N SER A 69 10.39 -21.07 -2.15
CA SER A 69 11.13 -20.16 -1.29
C SER A 69 10.21 -19.11 -0.66
N ARG A 70 10.56 -18.67 0.54
CA ARG A 70 9.78 -17.68 1.28
C ARG A 70 10.64 -16.50 1.71
N LEU A 71 10.15 -15.28 1.43
CA LEU A 71 10.65 -14.06 2.02
C LEU A 71 9.96 -13.83 3.37
N GLU A 72 10.72 -13.73 4.44
CA GLU A 72 10.20 -13.45 5.77
C GLU A 72 9.78 -11.98 5.93
N GLN A 73 8.81 -11.73 6.81
CA GLN A 73 8.24 -10.40 7.05
C GLN A 73 9.31 -9.42 7.57
N ASP A 74 10.08 -9.82 8.56
CA ASP A 74 11.13 -8.99 9.16
C ASP A 74 12.51 -9.42 8.67
N PRO A 75 13.26 -8.53 8.00
CA PRO A 75 14.66 -8.81 7.72
C PRO A 75 15.46 -8.87 9.03
N PRO A 76 16.48 -9.73 9.13
CA PRO A 76 17.24 -9.92 10.36
C PRO A 76 18.08 -8.67 10.68
N ARG A 77 17.53 -7.78 11.51
CA ARG A 77 18.20 -6.53 11.93
C ARG A 77 19.46 -6.75 12.78
N HIS A 78 19.66 -7.98 13.26
CA HIS A 78 20.78 -8.38 14.14
C HIS A 78 21.61 -9.52 13.54
N ALA A 79 21.50 -9.79 12.24
CA ALA A 79 22.34 -10.80 11.60
C ALA A 79 23.79 -10.30 11.57
N GLU A 80 24.70 -11.13 12.07
CA GLU A 80 26.13 -10.91 11.97
C GLU A 80 26.60 -11.41 10.59
N GLY A 81 27.64 -10.78 10.03
CA GLY A 81 28.24 -11.18 8.76
C GLY A 81 28.04 -10.18 7.62
N ASN A 82 28.44 -10.57 6.43
CA ASN A 82 28.31 -9.78 5.22
C ASN A 82 27.08 -10.24 4.38
N VAL A 83 26.79 -9.51 3.31
CA VAL A 83 25.66 -9.81 2.41
C VAL A 83 25.82 -11.17 1.76
N PHE A 84 27.03 -11.55 1.35
CA PHE A 84 27.30 -12.85 0.72
C PHE A 84 26.95 -14.00 1.66
N ASP A 85 27.41 -13.92 2.92
CA ASP A 85 27.17 -14.95 3.93
C ASP A 85 25.67 -15.17 4.16
N TYR A 86 24.93 -14.08 4.24
CA TYR A 86 23.50 -14.12 4.43
C TYR A 86 22.73 -14.70 3.24
N VAL A 87 23.15 -14.37 2.02
CA VAL A 87 22.53 -14.92 0.81
C VAL A 87 22.86 -16.40 0.63
N ALA A 88 24.11 -16.80 0.96
CA ALA A 88 24.53 -18.20 0.92
C ALA A 88 23.70 -19.11 1.84
N GLU A 89 23.16 -18.58 2.97
CA GLU A 89 22.24 -19.33 3.84
C GLU A 89 20.97 -19.80 3.15
N GLY A 90 20.59 -19.18 2.03
CA GLY A 90 19.48 -19.66 1.21
C GLY A 90 19.71 -21.06 0.62
N ILE A 91 20.98 -21.54 0.58
CA ILE A 91 21.37 -22.86 0.08
C ILE A 91 21.82 -23.72 1.27
N GLU A 92 20.88 -24.16 2.09
CA GLU A 92 21.13 -24.80 3.40
C GLU A 92 22.25 -25.84 3.41
N HIS A 93 22.31 -26.73 2.40
CA HIS A 93 23.28 -27.86 2.34
C HIS A 93 24.70 -27.44 1.95
N LEU A 94 24.93 -26.23 1.44
CA LEU A 94 26.23 -25.73 0.97
C LEU A 94 26.63 -24.40 1.63
N ALA A 95 25.79 -23.83 2.45
CA ALA A 95 25.99 -22.51 3.04
C ALA A 95 27.38 -22.35 3.69
N ASP A 96 27.76 -23.28 4.57
CA ASP A 96 29.03 -23.21 5.30
C ASP A 96 30.24 -23.31 4.38
N LEU A 97 30.17 -24.17 3.35
CA LEU A 97 31.28 -24.35 2.38
C LEU A 97 31.42 -23.09 1.48
N LEU A 98 30.32 -22.48 1.08
CA LEU A 98 30.34 -21.28 0.26
C LEU A 98 30.87 -20.07 1.05
N LYS A 99 30.48 -19.94 2.33
CA LYS A 99 30.99 -18.92 3.25
C LYS A 99 32.52 -19.12 3.47
N GLU A 100 32.93 -20.33 3.80
CA GLU A 100 34.34 -20.66 4.02
C GLU A 100 35.18 -20.35 2.77
N TYR A 101 34.71 -20.70 1.59
CA TYR A 101 35.37 -20.39 0.31
C TYR A 101 35.49 -18.86 0.10
N HIS A 102 34.44 -18.13 0.30
CA HIS A 102 34.40 -16.67 0.12
C HIS A 102 35.38 -15.97 1.08
N HIS A 103 35.36 -16.33 2.36
CA HIS A 103 36.26 -15.76 3.36
C HIS A 103 37.74 -16.08 3.07
N ILE A 104 38.07 -17.32 2.76
CA ILE A 104 39.47 -17.72 2.42
C ILE A 104 39.93 -17.01 1.14
N SER A 105 39.04 -16.85 0.16
CA SER A 105 39.32 -16.12 -1.08
C SER A 105 39.65 -14.65 -0.82
N GLN A 106 38.89 -14.00 0.06
CA GLN A 106 39.16 -12.62 0.49
C GLN A 106 40.47 -12.50 1.27
N GLU A 107 40.71 -13.42 2.21
CA GLU A 107 41.93 -13.41 3.02
C GLU A 107 43.17 -13.58 2.13
N LEU A 108 43.09 -14.41 1.08
CA LEU A 108 44.16 -14.59 0.11
C LEU A 108 44.51 -13.30 -0.67
N THR A 109 43.51 -12.42 -0.92
CA THR A 109 43.75 -11.15 -1.60
C THR A 109 44.48 -10.13 -0.70
N GLN A 110 44.35 -10.28 0.63
CA GLN A 110 44.96 -9.39 1.62
C GLN A 110 46.31 -9.93 2.13
N ASN A 111 46.39 -11.26 2.35
CA ASN A 111 47.56 -11.94 2.93
C ASN A 111 47.87 -13.22 2.13
N TYR A 112 48.89 -13.17 1.27
CA TYR A 112 49.35 -14.35 0.55
C TYR A 112 50.12 -15.29 1.47
N SER A 113 49.60 -16.49 1.74
CA SER A 113 50.25 -17.54 2.52
C SER A 113 50.00 -18.91 1.88
N GLU A 114 51.04 -19.76 1.90
CA GLU A 114 50.97 -21.13 1.38
C GLU A 114 49.95 -21.98 2.17
N GLN A 115 49.74 -21.65 3.45
CA GLN A 115 48.74 -22.32 4.29
C GLN A 115 47.30 -21.97 3.82
N ILE A 116 47.04 -20.70 3.51
CA ILE A 116 45.73 -20.22 3.01
C ILE A 116 45.44 -20.85 1.64
N LEU A 117 46.44 -20.95 0.76
CA LEU A 117 46.33 -21.64 -0.53
C LEU A 117 45.95 -23.11 -0.38
N ASN A 118 46.57 -23.83 0.57
CA ASN A 118 46.23 -25.23 0.82
C ASN A 118 44.82 -25.40 1.39
N GLN A 119 44.37 -24.47 2.25
CA GLN A 119 42.99 -24.45 2.75
C GLN A 119 41.99 -24.16 1.61
N LEU A 120 42.27 -23.17 0.77
CA LEU A 120 41.46 -22.88 -0.41
C LEU A 120 41.30 -24.08 -1.33
N ALA A 121 42.41 -24.79 -1.63
CA ALA A 121 42.37 -25.97 -2.46
C ALA A 121 41.52 -27.11 -1.86
N GLN A 122 41.54 -27.27 -0.52
CA GLN A 122 40.71 -28.25 0.16
C GLN A 122 39.23 -27.91 0.08
N VAL A 123 38.85 -26.62 0.30
CA VAL A 123 37.46 -26.17 0.21
C VAL A 123 36.96 -26.23 -1.23
N GLN A 124 37.80 -25.88 -2.22
CA GLN A 124 37.51 -26.03 -3.65
C GLN A 124 37.19 -27.48 -4.01
N ALA A 125 38.01 -28.43 -3.57
CA ALA A 125 37.77 -29.86 -3.83
C ALA A 125 36.43 -30.35 -3.22
N LYS A 126 36.06 -29.84 -2.02
CA LYS A 126 34.76 -30.13 -1.39
C LYS A 126 33.60 -29.55 -2.19
N LEU A 127 33.73 -28.27 -2.63
CA LEU A 127 32.72 -27.59 -3.46
C LEU A 127 32.53 -28.28 -4.81
N GLU A 128 33.62 -28.73 -5.45
CA GLU A 128 33.57 -29.44 -6.70
C GLU A 128 32.85 -30.80 -6.55
N HIS A 129 33.14 -31.52 -5.46
CA HIS A 129 32.47 -32.79 -5.16
C HIS A 129 30.97 -32.62 -4.87
N ALA A 130 30.57 -31.47 -4.34
CA ALA A 130 29.19 -31.13 -4.03
C ALA A 130 28.48 -30.34 -5.15
N ASN A 131 29.09 -30.18 -6.33
CA ASN A 131 28.62 -29.33 -7.42
C ASN A 131 28.31 -27.88 -7.00
N GLY A 132 29.06 -27.35 -6.03
CA GLY A 132 28.81 -26.05 -5.39
C GLY A 132 29.06 -24.83 -6.28
N TRP A 133 29.91 -24.97 -7.34
CA TRP A 133 30.28 -23.84 -8.22
C TRP A 133 29.10 -23.17 -8.94
N GLN A 134 28.10 -23.96 -9.32
CA GLN A 134 26.88 -23.39 -9.92
C GLN A 134 26.12 -22.46 -8.97
N PHE A 135 26.20 -22.73 -7.67
CA PHE A 135 25.52 -21.91 -6.65
C PHE A 135 26.31 -20.64 -6.33
N GLU A 136 27.64 -20.68 -6.31
CA GLU A 136 28.47 -19.46 -6.18
C GLU A 136 28.19 -18.48 -7.31
N ASN A 137 28.21 -19.00 -8.57
CA ASN A 137 27.86 -18.18 -9.73
C ASN A 137 26.44 -17.61 -9.60
N LYS A 138 25.50 -18.40 -9.09
CA LYS A 138 24.12 -17.95 -8.88
C LYS A 138 24.00 -16.87 -7.81
N ILE A 139 24.73 -17.00 -6.69
CA ILE A 139 24.79 -15.94 -5.66
C ILE A 139 25.29 -14.65 -6.30
N ASN A 140 26.40 -14.71 -7.04
CA ASN A 140 26.99 -13.53 -7.67
C ASN A 140 26.03 -12.90 -8.72
N GLU A 141 25.33 -13.72 -9.53
CA GLU A 141 24.32 -13.25 -10.48
C GLU A 141 23.17 -12.54 -9.79
N VAL A 142 22.64 -13.11 -8.70
CA VAL A 142 21.54 -12.53 -7.92
C VAL A 142 21.99 -11.23 -7.25
N LEU A 143 23.18 -11.21 -6.64
CA LEU A 143 23.73 -10.01 -6.01
C LEU A 143 23.94 -8.90 -7.03
N GLN A 144 24.43 -9.21 -8.22
CA GLN A 144 24.60 -8.24 -9.30
C GLN A 144 23.25 -7.68 -9.80
N LYS A 145 22.24 -8.55 -10.00
CA LYS A 145 20.88 -8.12 -10.39
C LYS A 145 20.22 -7.19 -9.37
N LEU A 146 20.52 -7.39 -8.09
CA LEU A 146 19.97 -6.61 -6.99
C LEU A 146 20.88 -5.42 -6.60
N GLU A 147 21.99 -5.23 -7.31
CA GLU A 147 22.99 -4.17 -7.07
C GLU A 147 23.59 -4.21 -5.65
N LEU A 148 23.71 -5.42 -5.08
CA LEU A 148 24.23 -5.65 -3.74
C LEU A 148 25.73 -5.90 -3.78
N ASN A 149 26.48 -5.22 -2.91
CA ASN A 149 27.90 -5.53 -2.72
C ASN A 149 28.06 -6.69 -1.73
N PRO A 150 28.69 -7.83 -2.13
CA PRO A 150 28.83 -9.02 -1.31
C PRO A 150 29.54 -8.78 0.03
N ASP A 151 30.48 -7.85 0.07
CA ASP A 151 31.36 -7.61 1.22
C ASP A 151 30.80 -6.62 2.24
N THR A 152 29.65 -5.97 1.94
CA THR A 152 29.01 -5.03 2.85
C THR A 152 28.45 -5.75 4.06
N LYS A 153 28.70 -5.23 5.26
CA LYS A 153 28.11 -5.77 6.49
C LYS A 153 26.62 -5.50 6.54
N LEU A 154 25.85 -6.49 6.98
CA LEU A 154 24.39 -6.35 7.12
C LEU A 154 24.01 -5.22 8.08
N ALA A 155 24.78 -5.00 9.13
CA ALA A 155 24.56 -3.94 10.11
C ALA A 155 24.65 -2.53 9.51
N ASP A 156 25.37 -2.35 8.41
CA ASP A 156 25.59 -1.05 7.75
C ASP A 156 24.51 -0.75 6.69
N LEU A 157 23.62 -1.72 6.41
CA LEU A 157 22.58 -1.59 5.41
C LEU A 157 21.35 -0.86 5.95
N SER A 158 20.76 0.01 5.12
CA SER A 158 19.43 0.56 5.40
C SER A 158 18.34 -0.54 5.29
N GLY A 159 17.15 -0.27 5.84
CA GLY A 159 16.04 -1.21 5.80
C GLY A 159 15.69 -1.71 4.38
N GLY A 160 15.72 -0.82 3.39
CA GLY A 160 15.49 -1.18 1.98
C GLY A 160 16.57 -2.12 1.41
N TRP A 161 17.84 -1.86 1.73
CA TRP A 161 18.95 -2.72 1.31
C TRP A 161 18.95 -4.08 2.03
N LEU A 162 18.57 -4.11 3.31
CA LEU A 162 18.36 -5.38 4.04
C LEU A 162 17.24 -6.20 3.40
N ARG A 163 16.18 -5.54 2.91
CA ARG A 163 15.08 -6.22 2.20
C ARG A 163 15.54 -6.80 0.86
N LYS A 164 16.37 -6.05 0.11
CA LYS A 164 17.01 -6.56 -1.10
C LYS A 164 17.89 -7.79 -0.81
N ALA A 165 18.66 -7.76 0.28
CA ALA A 165 19.46 -8.91 0.70
C ALA A 165 18.61 -10.13 1.07
N ALA A 166 17.50 -9.92 1.78
CA ALA A 166 16.55 -10.99 2.11
C ALA A 166 15.87 -11.57 0.85
N LEU A 167 15.56 -10.73 -0.13
CA LEU A 167 15.06 -11.17 -1.43
C LEU A 167 16.12 -11.97 -2.20
N ALA A 168 17.39 -11.52 -2.17
CA ALA A 168 18.52 -12.26 -2.77
C ALA A 168 18.62 -13.67 -2.19
N ARG A 169 18.53 -13.82 -0.86
CA ARG A 169 18.52 -15.10 -0.16
C ARG A 169 17.37 -16.00 -0.62
N ALA A 170 16.18 -15.44 -0.81
CA ALA A 170 15.02 -16.20 -1.28
C ALA A 170 15.15 -16.65 -2.74
N LEU A 171 15.85 -15.89 -3.58
CA LEU A 171 15.98 -16.12 -5.02
C LEU A 171 17.15 -17.03 -5.40
N VAL A 172 18.15 -17.15 -4.54
CA VAL A 172 19.38 -17.91 -4.86
C VAL A 172 19.11 -19.38 -5.20
N CYS A 173 18.06 -19.98 -4.63
CA CYS A 173 17.61 -21.33 -4.93
C CYS A 173 16.88 -21.45 -6.28
N ASN A 174 16.68 -20.36 -7.01
CA ASN A 174 15.88 -20.30 -8.24
C ASN A 174 14.49 -20.94 -8.04
N PRO A 175 13.64 -20.37 -7.18
CA PRO A 175 12.37 -20.98 -6.81
C PRO A 175 11.36 -20.98 -7.97
N ASP A 176 10.58 -22.06 -8.08
CA ASP A 176 9.41 -22.14 -8.96
C ASP A 176 8.22 -21.36 -8.37
N VAL A 177 8.15 -21.32 -7.02
CA VAL A 177 7.14 -20.56 -6.28
C VAL A 177 7.80 -19.69 -5.22
N LEU A 178 7.58 -18.37 -5.31
CA LEU A 178 8.07 -17.39 -4.38
C LEU A 178 6.94 -16.91 -3.46
N LEU A 179 7.13 -17.05 -2.15
CA LEU A 179 6.18 -16.64 -1.13
C LEU A 179 6.65 -15.33 -0.48
N LEU A 180 5.83 -14.28 -0.54
CA LEU A 180 6.16 -12.95 -0.04
C LEU A 180 5.16 -12.53 1.04
N ASP A 181 5.66 -12.26 2.25
CA ASP A 181 4.87 -11.80 3.38
C ASP A 181 5.11 -10.30 3.60
N GLU A 182 4.14 -9.46 3.22
CA GLU A 182 4.19 -7.99 3.27
C GLU A 182 5.50 -7.42 2.68
N PRO A 183 5.81 -7.67 1.40
CA PRO A 183 7.10 -7.29 0.81
C PRO A 183 7.31 -5.77 0.70
N THR A 184 6.25 -4.98 0.72
CA THR A 184 6.27 -3.52 0.60
C THR A 184 6.43 -2.78 1.93
N ASN A 185 6.21 -3.44 3.08
CA ASN A 185 6.31 -2.81 4.39
C ASN A 185 7.70 -2.24 4.66
N HIS A 186 7.75 -1.02 5.18
CA HIS A 186 8.97 -0.26 5.52
C HIS A 186 9.88 0.07 4.33
N LEU A 187 9.45 -0.18 3.09
CA LEU A 187 10.15 0.27 1.89
C LEU A 187 9.71 1.68 1.51
N ASP A 188 10.64 2.47 0.99
CA ASP A 188 10.31 3.73 0.34
C ASP A 188 9.73 3.50 -1.06
N VAL A 189 9.14 4.54 -1.63
CA VAL A 189 8.43 4.45 -2.92
C VAL A 189 9.32 3.95 -4.04
N ASP A 190 10.59 4.41 -4.08
CA ASP A 190 11.54 4.01 -5.11
C ASP A 190 11.90 2.52 -5.01
N ALA A 191 12.07 2.02 -3.77
CA ALA A 191 12.30 0.60 -3.52
C ALA A 191 11.06 -0.25 -3.85
N ILE A 192 9.83 0.25 -3.61
CA ILE A 192 8.60 -0.43 -4.01
C ILE A 192 8.49 -0.50 -5.54
N GLU A 193 8.72 0.60 -6.26
CA GLU A 193 8.71 0.63 -7.73
C GLU A 193 9.75 -0.32 -8.33
N TRP A 194 10.93 -0.35 -7.74
CA TRP A 194 11.97 -1.31 -8.12
C TRP A 194 11.51 -2.76 -7.90
N LEU A 195 10.94 -3.07 -6.73
CA LEU A 195 10.44 -4.40 -6.40
C LEU A 195 9.33 -4.85 -7.35
N GLU A 196 8.39 -3.97 -7.66
CA GLU A 196 7.32 -4.22 -8.63
C GLU A 196 7.89 -4.65 -9.99
N ASN A 197 8.82 -3.87 -10.53
CA ASN A 197 9.43 -4.15 -11.83
C ASN A 197 10.20 -5.47 -11.81
N PHE A 198 10.97 -5.72 -10.75
CA PHE A 198 11.69 -6.97 -10.56
C PHE A 198 10.76 -8.20 -10.53
N LEU A 199 9.66 -8.13 -9.75
CA LEU A 199 8.71 -9.23 -9.63
C LEU A 199 7.86 -9.45 -10.89
N LEU A 200 7.67 -8.41 -11.71
CA LEU A 200 7.02 -8.54 -13.02
C LEU A 200 7.86 -9.36 -14.02
N GLU A 201 9.19 -9.27 -13.91
CA GLU A 201 10.14 -10.03 -14.74
C GLU A 201 10.39 -11.45 -14.21
N PHE A 202 9.96 -11.76 -12.98
CA PHE A 202 10.12 -13.09 -12.40
C PHE A 202 9.27 -14.13 -13.13
N THR A 203 9.90 -15.23 -13.56
CA THR A 203 9.27 -16.26 -14.40
C THR A 203 8.55 -17.36 -13.63
N GLY A 204 8.70 -17.42 -12.29
CA GLY A 204 7.97 -18.36 -11.43
C GLY A 204 6.61 -17.85 -10.98
N SER A 205 5.90 -18.67 -10.21
CA SER A 205 4.67 -18.27 -9.57
C SER A 205 4.95 -17.50 -8.28
N ILE A 206 4.11 -16.52 -7.96
CA ILE A 206 4.25 -15.69 -6.77
C ILE A 206 2.98 -15.80 -5.94
N VAL A 207 3.12 -16.07 -4.64
CA VAL A 207 2.03 -15.92 -3.68
C VAL A 207 2.44 -14.85 -2.67
N PHE A 208 1.68 -13.78 -2.59
CA PHE A 208 2.06 -12.64 -1.76
C PHE A 208 0.91 -12.13 -0.91
N ILE A 209 1.27 -11.60 0.26
CA ILE A 209 0.39 -10.82 1.11
C ILE A 209 0.83 -9.38 0.96
N SER A 210 -0.09 -8.48 0.72
CA SER A 210 0.18 -7.04 0.77
C SER A 210 -1.09 -6.27 1.12
N HIS A 211 -0.91 -5.12 1.76
CA HIS A 211 -1.95 -4.13 2.03
C HIS A 211 -1.80 -2.88 1.13
N ASP A 212 -0.72 -2.80 0.34
CA ASP A 212 -0.52 -1.77 -0.68
C ASP A 212 -1.42 -2.03 -1.89
N ARG A 213 -2.48 -1.23 -2.03
CA ARG A 213 -3.48 -1.35 -3.09
C ARG A 213 -2.90 -1.12 -4.48
N SER A 214 -1.93 -0.21 -4.62
CA SER A 214 -1.23 0.06 -5.87
C SER A 214 -0.39 -1.14 -6.30
N PHE A 215 0.32 -1.75 -5.35
CA PHE A 215 1.08 -2.98 -5.57
C PHE A 215 0.17 -4.14 -5.98
N ILE A 216 -0.97 -4.33 -5.29
CA ILE A 216 -1.94 -5.39 -5.62
C ILE A 216 -2.48 -5.21 -7.05
N ARG A 217 -2.90 -3.98 -7.43
CA ARG A 217 -3.41 -3.68 -8.79
C ARG A 217 -2.41 -4.00 -9.88
N LYS A 218 -1.13 -3.73 -9.63
CA LYS A 218 -0.06 -3.94 -10.62
C LYS A 218 0.38 -5.40 -10.72
N MET A 219 0.37 -6.12 -9.58
CA MET A 219 0.97 -7.44 -9.47
C MET A 219 -0.02 -8.60 -9.61
N ALA A 220 -1.22 -8.49 -9.04
CA ALA A 220 -2.13 -9.63 -8.90
C ALA A 220 -2.73 -10.09 -10.22
N THR A 221 -2.61 -11.38 -10.53
CA THR A 221 -3.38 -12.07 -11.58
C THR A 221 -4.62 -12.74 -11.01
N ARG A 222 -4.61 -13.04 -9.70
CA ARG A 222 -5.72 -13.58 -8.93
C ARG A 222 -5.65 -13.08 -7.48
N ILE A 223 -6.81 -12.80 -6.91
CA ILE A 223 -6.96 -12.38 -5.51
C ILE A 223 -7.67 -13.50 -4.77
N VAL A 224 -7.14 -13.89 -3.62
CA VAL A 224 -7.72 -14.90 -2.73
C VAL A 224 -7.98 -14.25 -1.38
N ASP A 225 -9.24 -14.15 -1.01
CA ASP A 225 -9.67 -13.56 0.26
C ASP A 225 -9.82 -14.64 1.34
N LEU A 226 -9.10 -14.46 2.44
CA LEU A 226 -9.22 -15.31 3.63
C LEU A 226 -10.14 -14.62 4.63
N ASP A 227 -11.42 -15.03 4.63
CA ASP A 227 -12.41 -14.55 5.57
C ASP A 227 -12.98 -15.70 6.41
N ARG A 228 -12.95 -15.53 7.73
CA ARG A 228 -13.53 -16.47 8.70
C ARG A 228 -13.08 -17.92 8.52
N GLY A 229 -11.85 -18.14 8.05
CA GLY A 229 -11.23 -19.44 7.82
C GLY A 229 -11.50 -20.05 6.45
N LYS A 230 -12.27 -19.39 5.59
CA LYS A 230 -12.55 -19.82 4.22
C LYS A 230 -11.76 -19.01 3.20
N LEU A 231 -11.36 -19.66 2.12
CA LEU A 231 -10.70 -19.02 1.00
C LEU A 231 -11.68 -18.83 -0.14
N VAL A 232 -11.83 -17.59 -0.60
CA VAL A 232 -12.66 -17.24 -1.76
C VAL A 232 -11.77 -16.61 -2.82
N SER A 233 -11.83 -17.13 -4.04
CA SER A 233 -11.00 -16.70 -5.16
C SER A 233 -11.73 -15.72 -6.05
N TYR A 234 -11.04 -14.63 -6.43
CA TYR A 234 -11.52 -13.56 -7.31
C TYR A 234 -10.54 -13.33 -8.46
N PRO A 235 -10.98 -12.79 -9.61
CA PRO A 235 -10.09 -12.31 -10.66
C PRO A 235 -9.08 -11.29 -10.13
N GLY A 236 -7.93 -11.12 -10.79
CA GLY A 236 -6.85 -10.23 -10.36
C GLY A 236 -7.16 -8.72 -10.44
N ASN A 237 -8.34 -8.32 -10.91
CA ASN A 237 -8.76 -6.93 -10.88
C ASN A 237 -9.21 -6.55 -9.47
N TYR A 238 -8.45 -5.67 -8.82
CA TYR A 238 -8.69 -5.26 -7.44
C TYR A 238 -10.01 -4.49 -7.26
N ASP A 239 -10.39 -3.65 -8.21
CA ASP A 239 -11.62 -2.86 -8.12
C ASP A 239 -12.85 -3.76 -8.31
N LEU A 240 -12.75 -4.76 -9.21
CA LEU A 240 -13.78 -5.80 -9.36
C LEU A 240 -13.88 -6.68 -8.10
N TYR A 241 -12.75 -6.99 -7.43
CA TYR A 241 -12.75 -7.69 -6.15
C TYR A 241 -13.54 -6.91 -5.10
N LEU A 242 -13.28 -5.60 -4.94
CA LEU A 242 -13.97 -4.76 -3.96
C LEU A 242 -15.48 -4.73 -4.20
N THR A 243 -15.90 -4.44 -5.43
CA THR A 243 -17.35 -4.41 -5.78
C THR A 243 -18.03 -5.74 -5.56
N THR A 244 -17.39 -6.85 -5.98
CA THR A 244 -17.96 -8.19 -5.81
C THR A 244 -18.01 -8.59 -4.34
N LYS A 245 -16.99 -8.23 -3.54
CA LYS A 245 -16.99 -8.48 -2.09
C LYS A 245 -18.10 -7.72 -1.39
N GLU A 246 -18.28 -6.44 -1.71
CA GLU A 246 -19.35 -5.61 -1.14
C GLU A 246 -20.73 -6.18 -1.47
N GLU A 247 -20.95 -6.60 -2.72
CA GLU A 247 -22.20 -7.24 -3.12
C GLU A 247 -22.44 -8.55 -2.38
N ASN A 248 -21.43 -9.41 -2.26
CA ASN A 248 -21.51 -10.67 -1.51
C ASN A 248 -21.85 -10.42 -0.03
N LEU A 249 -21.23 -9.43 0.61
CA LEU A 249 -21.53 -9.05 2.00
C LEU A 249 -22.96 -8.53 2.14
N ARG A 250 -23.46 -7.74 1.17
CA ARG A 250 -24.83 -7.26 1.13
C ARG A 250 -25.84 -8.40 1.00
N VAL A 251 -25.57 -9.36 0.12
CA VAL A 251 -26.41 -10.56 -0.06
C VAL A 251 -26.40 -11.41 1.22
N GLU A 252 -25.23 -11.62 1.82
CA GLU A 252 -25.11 -12.35 3.09
C GLU A 252 -25.91 -11.68 4.21
N ALA A 253 -25.81 -10.34 4.34
CA ALA A 253 -26.58 -9.59 5.33
C ALA A 253 -28.08 -9.75 5.14
N LEU A 254 -28.58 -9.68 3.91
CA LEU A 254 -29.98 -9.89 3.57
C LEU A 254 -30.45 -11.32 3.91
N GLN A 255 -29.66 -12.33 3.55
CA GLN A 255 -29.96 -13.73 3.87
C GLN A 255 -30.01 -13.95 5.38
N ASN A 256 -29.08 -13.34 6.10
CA ASN A 256 -29.01 -13.38 7.55
C ASN A 256 -30.24 -12.74 8.21
N GLU A 257 -30.68 -11.59 7.71
CA GLU A 257 -31.90 -10.93 8.19
C GLU A 257 -33.17 -11.78 7.96
N LEU A 258 -33.29 -12.38 6.76
CA LEU A 258 -34.40 -13.29 6.44
C LEU A 258 -34.38 -14.55 7.32
N PHE A 259 -33.21 -15.11 7.57
CA PHE A 259 -33.03 -16.25 8.46
C PHE A 259 -33.42 -15.88 9.90
N ASP A 260 -32.99 -14.75 10.42
CA ASP A 260 -33.31 -14.28 11.76
C ASP A 260 -34.80 -13.98 11.94
N LYS A 261 -35.45 -13.41 10.92
CA LYS A 261 -36.92 -13.24 10.88
C LYS A 261 -37.63 -14.59 10.96
N ARG A 262 -37.16 -15.58 10.18
CA ARG A 262 -37.73 -16.94 10.19
C ARG A 262 -37.51 -17.63 11.55
N LEU A 263 -36.29 -17.50 12.14
CA LEU A 263 -36.00 -18.05 13.45
C LEU A 263 -36.88 -17.44 14.53
N ALA A 264 -37.08 -16.11 14.52
CA ALA A 264 -37.95 -15.41 15.45
C ALA A 264 -39.41 -15.89 15.35
N GLN A 265 -39.93 -16.12 14.13
CA GLN A 265 -41.25 -16.66 13.91
C GLN A 265 -41.41 -18.08 14.49
N GLU A 266 -40.41 -18.96 14.28
CA GLU A 266 -40.41 -20.30 14.85
C GLU A 266 -40.29 -20.29 16.38
N GLU A 267 -39.55 -19.33 16.95
CA GLU A 267 -39.48 -19.15 18.41
C GLU A 267 -40.81 -18.68 19.02
N VAL A 268 -41.49 -17.74 18.38
CA VAL A 268 -42.83 -17.30 18.81
C VAL A 268 -43.82 -18.46 18.77
N TRP A 269 -43.77 -19.24 17.70
CA TRP A 269 -44.66 -20.42 17.54
C TRP A 269 -44.46 -21.44 18.67
N ILE A 270 -43.22 -21.73 19.08
CA ILE A 270 -42.92 -22.68 20.17
C ILE A 270 -43.41 -22.13 21.52
N ARG A 271 -43.27 -20.80 21.77
CA ARG A 271 -43.72 -20.15 23.01
C ARG A 271 -45.25 -20.11 23.15
N GLN A 272 -46.00 -20.07 22.07
CA GLN A 272 -47.48 -20.03 22.07
C GLN A 272 -48.13 -21.37 22.46
N GLY A 273 -47.33 -22.42 22.70
CA GLY A 273 -47.81 -23.68 23.28
C GLY A 273 -48.43 -24.64 22.28
N ILE A 274 -47.99 -25.89 22.32
CA ILE A 274 -48.43 -26.98 21.46
C ILE A 274 -49.73 -27.53 22.04
N LYS A 275 -50.88 -27.03 21.61
CA LYS A 275 -52.15 -27.71 21.81
C LYS A 275 -52.44 -28.62 20.60
N ALA A 276 -52.24 -29.95 20.84
CA ALA A 276 -52.62 -31.09 19.96
C ALA A 276 -51.64 -31.53 18.85
N ARG A 277 -51.26 -32.81 18.91
CA ARG A 277 -50.53 -33.71 18.00
C ARG A 277 -49.00 -33.76 18.19
N ARG A 278 -48.55 -34.62 19.12
CA ARG A 278 -47.15 -34.85 19.51
C ARG A 278 -46.20 -35.22 18.37
N THR A 279 -46.58 -36.06 17.40
CA THR A 279 -45.68 -36.65 16.42
C THR A 279 -45.30 -35.72 15.27
N ARG A 280 -46.14 -34.75 14.89
CA ARG A 280 -45.88 -33.81 13.79
C ARG A 280 -45.00 -32.63 14.20
N ASN A 281 -44.84 -32.41 15.50
CA ASN A 281 -44.12 -31.27 16.06
C ASN A 281 -42.64 -31.56 16.39
N GLU A 282 -42.23 -32.83 16.55
CA GLU A 282 -40.85 -33.21 16.84
C GLU A 282 -39.88 -32.82 15.69
N GLY A 283 -40.30 -32.95 14.44
CA GLY A 283 -39.49 -32.51 13.29
C GLY A 283 -39.25 -31.01 13.27
N ARG A 284 -40.29 -30.21 13.60
CA ARG A 284 -40.17 -28.74 13.66
C ARG A 284 -39.33 -28.27 14.86
N VAL A 285 -39.41 -28.97 15.99
CA VAL A 285 -38.53 -28.72 17.16
C VAL A 285 -37.07 -29.04 16.85
N ARG A 286 -36.81 -30.14 16.10
CA ARG A 286 -35.45 -30.46 15.63
C ARG A 286 -34.92 -29.40 14.67
N ALA A 287 -35.75 -28.96 13.72
CA ALA A 287 -35.43 -27.89 12.77
C ALA A 287 -35.08 -26.57 13.52
N LEU A 288 -35.88 -26.18 14.54
CA LEU A 288 -35.59 -24.99 15.33
C LEU A 288 -34.27 -25.13 16.12
N LYS A 289 -33.98 -26.32 16.67
CA LYS A 289 -32.67 -26.54 17.34
C LYS A 289 -31.51 -26.42 16.36
N ALA A 290 -31.65 -26.94 15.14
CA ALA A 290 -30.67 -26.82 14.08
C ALA A 290 -30.47 -25.35 13.68
N MET A 291 -31.56 -24.59 13.50
CA MET A 291 -31.48 -23.15 13.19
C MET A 291 -30.81 -22.33 14.31
N ARG A 292 -31.06 -22.68 15.60
CA ARG A 292 -30.39 -22.04 16.72
C ARG A 292 -28.89 -22.35 16.77
N GLU A 293 -28.52 -23.58 16.43
CA GLU A 293 -27.12 -23.98 16.37
C GLU A 293 -26.42 -23.31 15.19
N GLU A 294 -27.06 -23.25 14.03
CA GLU A 294 -26.57 -22.51 12.86
C GLU A 294 -26.36 -21.02 13.16
N ARG A 295 -27.34 -20.38 13.85
CA ARG A 295 -27.18 -18.98 14.31
C ARG A 295 -26.02 -18.83 15.29
N ARG A 296 -25.81 -19.78 16.19
CA ARG A 296 -24.73 -19.75 17.18
C ARG A 296 -23.35 -19.91 16.54
N GLN A 297 -23.27 -20.69 15.48
CA GLN A 297 -22.04 -20.91 14.71
C GLN A 297 -21.74 -19.76 13.74
N ARG A 298 -22.72 -18.88 13.47
CA ARG A 298 -22.55 -17.73 12.59
C ARG A 298 -21.51 -16.77 13.17
N ARG A 299 -20.51 -16.46 12.37
CA ARG A 299 -19.54 -15.40 12.66
C ARG A 299 -20.08 -14.09 12.10
N GLU A 300 -20.36 -13.11 12.96
CA GLU A 300 -20.87 -11.82 12.54
C GLU A 300 -19.78 -11.03 11.80
N VAL A 301 -20.16 -10.35 10.71
CA VAL A 301 -19.33 -9.36 10.04
C VAL A 301 -19.26 -8.13 10.95
N MET A 302 -18.05 -7.69 11.31
CA MET A 302 -17.91 -6.41 12.02
C MET A 302 -18.34 -5.29 11.09
N GLY A 303 -19.26 -4.44 11.55
CA GLY A 303 -19.83 -3.34 10.76
C GLY A 303 -18.78 -2.30 10.37
N THR A 304 -19.08 -1.53 9.32
CA THR A 304 -18.35 -0.31 8.96
C THR A 304 -18.62 0.78 9.98
N ALA A 305 -17.57 1.39 10.49
CA ALA A 305 -17.66 2.47 11.47
C ALA A 305 -17.84 3.82 10.78
N LYS A 306 -18.64 4.71 11.38
CA LYS A 306 -18.72 6.12 10.99
C LYS A 306 -18.21 6.95 12.16
N LEU A 307 -17.01 7.47 12.03
CA LEU A 307 -16.41 8.34 13.01
C LEU A 307 -16.36 9.76 12.46
N GLN A 308 -16.81 10.75 13.24
CA GLN A 308 -16.62 12.17 12.93
C GLN A 308 -15.63 12.74 13.94
N LEU A 309 -14.57 13.38 13.43
CA LEU A 309 -13.60 14.11 14.26
C LEU A 309 -14.14 15.50 14.58
N ASP A 310 -13.97 15.92 15.83
CA ASP A 310 -14.35 17.27 16.24
C ASP A 310 -13.20 18.25 16.13
N ASN A 311 -13.51 19.45 15.69
CA ASN A 311 -12.61 20.57 15.68
C ASN A 311 -12.62 21.25 17.06
N SER A 312 -11.60 20.98 17.85
CA SER A 312 -11.27 21.83 18.97
C SER A 312 -10.91 23.24 18.48
N SER A 313 -10.62 24.14 19.36
CA SER A 313 -10.31 25.54 19.12
C SER A 313 -9.63 25.81 17.76
N ARG A 314 -10.13 26.78 16.99
CA ARG A 314 -9.53 27.17 15.72
C ARG A 314 -8.12 27.70 15.95
N SER A 315 -7.10 27.08 15.33
CA SER A 315 -5.74 27.62 15.25
C SER A 315 -5.69 28.97 14.54
N GLY A 316 -4.57 29.69 14.62
CA GLY A 316 -4.28 30.82 13.76
C GLY A 316 -4.38 30.46 12.27
N LYS A 317 -4.43 31.44 11.37
CA LYS A 317 -4.46 31.18 9.92
C LYS A 317 -3.15 30.54 9.42
N ILE A 318 -2.02 31.01 9.95
CA ILE A 318 -0.69 30.44 9.70
C ILE A 318 -0.41 29.43 10.81
N VAL A 319 -0.07 28.19 10.42
CA VAL A 319 0.32 27.11 11.33
C VAL A 319 1.82 27.07 11.49
N PHE A 320 2.54 27.09 10.37
CA PHE A 320 4.02 27.22 10.35
C PHE A 320 4.45 28.14 9.21
N GLU A 321 5.49 28.93 9.48
CA GLU A 321 6.17 29.75 8.48
C GLU A 321 7.68 29.49 8.59
N MET A 322 8.27 29.09 7.48
CA MET A 322 9.69 28.78 7.36
C MET A 322 10.33 29.77 6.40
N GLU A 323 11.42 30.40 6.80
CA GLU A 323 12.18 31.35 6.00
C GLU A 323 13.63 30.90 5.89
N ASP A 324 14.07 30.53 4.68
CA ASP A 324 15.44 30.13 4.30
C ASP A 324 16.07 29.11 5.27
N VAL A 325 15.25 28.11 5.65
CA VAL A 325 15.62 27.11 6.65
C VAL A 325 16.57 26.09 6.03
N SER A 326 17.73 25.93 6.67
CA SER A 326 18.69 24.87 6.34
C SER A 326 19.03 24.07 7.60
N TYR A 327 19.25 22.76 7.40
CA TYR A 327 19.64 21.87 8.48
C TYR A 327 20.62 20.81 7.99
N GLU A 328 21.70 20.65 8.76
CA GLU A 328 22.76 19.69 8.50
C GLU A 328 23.03 18.84 9.74
N ILE A 329 23.30 17.55 9.55
CA ILE A 329 23.69 16.62 10.60
C ILE A 329 24.88 15.77 10.11
N GLU A 330 25.94 15.70 10.89
CA GLU A 330 27.15 14.90 10.60
C GLU A 330 27.72 15.10 9.17
N GLY A 331 27.68 16.34 8.67
CA GLY A 331 28.17 16.68 7.32
C GLY A 331 27.17 16.33 6.18
N LYS A 332 25.99 15.77 6.49
CA LYS A 332 24.94 15.53 5.51
C LYS A 332 23.89 16.64 5.57
N GLN A 333 23.69 17.32 4.46
CA GLN A 333 22.65 18.36 4.35
C GLN A 333 21.29 17.69 4.13
N LEU A 334 20.38 17.87 5.11
CA LEU A 334 19.03 17.30 5.07
C LEU A 334 17.99 18.29 4.55
N LEU A 335 18.24 19.61 4.74
CA LEU A 335 17.38 20.68 4.23
C LEU A 335 18.24 21.86 3.82
N LYS A 336 17.95 22.48 2.67
CA LYS A 336 18.72 23.59 2.11
C LYS A 336 17.80 24.72 1.66
N ASP A 337 17.96 25.91 2.30
CA ASP A 337 17.31 27.17 1.94
C ASP A 337 15.80 27.02 1.64
N PHE A 338 15.11 26.22 2.46
CA PHE A 338 13.70 25.92 2.26
C PHE A 338 12.81 26.98 2.90
N SER A 339 11.91 27.55 2.10
CA SER A 339 10.92 28.53 2.56
C SER A 339 9.52 28.08 2.17
N THR A 340 8.62 28.04 3.14
CA THR A 340 7.19 27.67 2.93
C THR A 340 6.32 28.23 4.03
N THR A 341 5.03 28.37 3.72
CA THR A 341 3.98 28.72 4.71
C THR A 341 2.93 27.63 4.70
N ILE A 342 2.69 27.01 5.85
CA ILE A 342 1.65 26.02 6.08
C ILE A 342 0.46 26.72 6.70
N LEU A 343 -0.69 26.62 6.06
CA LEU A 343 -1.93 27.26 6.49
C LEU A 343 -2.83 26.27 7.22
N ARG A 344 -3.77 26.79 7.95
CA ARG A 344 -4.82 25.98 8.60
C ARG A 344 -5.67 25.29 7.56
N GLY A 345 -5.81 23.96 7.70
CA GLY A 345 -6.59 23.11 6.81
C GLY A 345 -5.77 22.46 5.69
N ASP A 346 -4.48 22.82 5.56
CA ASP A 346 -3.60 22.15 4.61
C ASP A 346 -3.38 20.68 5.02
N LYS A 347 -3.43 19.78 4.04
CA LYS A 347 -3.14 18.35 4.20
C LYS A 347 -1.90 18.02 3.38
N ILE A 348 -0.77 17.91 4.05
CA ILE A 348 0.55 17.82 3.42
C ILE A 348 1.14 16.43 3.62
N ALA A 349 1.55 15.78 2.54
CA ALA A 349 2.31 14.55 2.59
C ALA A 349 3.81 14.81 2.38
N LEU A 350 4.64 14.21 3.23
CA LEU A 350 6.11 14.22 3.12
C LEU A 350 6.54 12.92 2.43
N VAL A 351 7.12 13.02 1.25
CA VAL A 351 7.50 11.89 0.40
C VAL A 351 9.00 11.92 0.11
N GLY A 352 9.65 10.78 0.16
CA GLY A 352 11.08 10.67 -0.17
C GLY A 352 11.70 9.39 0.39
N PRO A 353 12.96 9.10 0.03
CA PRO A 353 13.69 7.91 0.46
C PRO A 353 13.78 7.77 1.98
N ASN A 354 14.02 6.56 2.46
CA ASN A 354 14.29 6.34 3.88
C ASN A 354 15.59 7.02 4.29
N GLY A 355 15.56 7.75 5.44
CA GLY A 355 16.71 8.52 5.94
C GLY A 355 16.97 9.84 5.20
N CYS A 356 16.06 10.33 4.36
CA CYS A 356 16.20 11.65 3.72
C CYS A 356 15.92 12.83 4.65
N GLY A 357 15.34 12.60 5.83
CA GLY A 357 15.08 13.65 6.83
C GLY A 357 13.60 13.97 7.09
N LYS A 358 12.64 13.12 6.69
CA LYS A 358 11.19 13.32 6.92
C LYS A 358 10.85 13.56 8.39
N THR A 359 11.25 12.65 9.28
CA THR A 359 11.05 12.78 10.73
C THR A 359 11.84 13.96 11.32
N THR A 360 13.03 14.27 10.77
CA THR A 360 13.82 15.44 11.16
C THR A 360 13.10 16.74 10.81
N PHE A 361 12.46 16.81 9.65
CA PHE A 361 11.65 17.95 9.24
C PHE A 361 10.47 18.18 10.20
N ILE A 362 9.78 17.11 10.61
CA ILE A 362 8.72 17.20 11.63
C ILE A 362 9.28 17.74 12.95
N LYS A 363 10.42 17.24 13.43
CA LYS A 363 11.07 17.71 14.67
C LYS A 363 11.50 19.17 14.58
N LEU A 364 11.94 19.65 13.42
CA LEU A 364 12.23 21.06 13.17
C LEU A 364 10.95 21.92 13.30
N LEU A 365 9.83 21.50 12.70
CA LEU A 365 8.54 22.18 12.81
C LEU A 365 8.04 22.22 14.24
N LEU A 366 8.20 21.13 14.99
CA LEU A 366 7.82 21.05 16.40
C LEU A 366 8.75 21.84 17.35
N GLY A 367 9.89 22.33 16.83
CA GLY A 367 10.88 23.06 17.63
C GLY A 367 11.71 22.17 18.56
N GLU A 368 11.64 20.84 18.42
CA GLU A 368 12.47 19.89 19.15
C GLU A 368 13.95 20.00 18.74
N ILE A 369 14.20 20.38 17.50
CA ILE A 369 15.52 20.61 16.92
C ILE A 369 15.57 22.02 16.35
N LYS A 370 16.69 22.72 16.54
CA LYS A 370 16.89 24.06 15.97
C LYS A 370 17.50 23.95 14.58
N PRO A 371 17.06 24.76 13.60
CA PRO A 371 17.69 24.82 12.28
C PRO A 371 19.13 25.35 12.38
N THR A 372 19.98 24.96 11.43
CA THR A 372 21.35 25.46 11.29
C THR A 372 21.35 26.91 10.82
N SER A 373 20.45 27.27 9.91
CA SER A 373 20.21 28.64 9.44
C SER A 373 18.71 28.83 9.14
N GLY A 374 18.30 30.09 8.98
CA GLY A 374 16.91 30.45 8.74
C GLY A 374 16.07 30.56 10.02
N ARG A 375 14.76 30.72 9.86
CA ARG A 375 13.81 30.88 10.97
C ARG A 375 12.56 30.05 10.74
N ILE A 376 12.02 29.50 11.83
CA ILE A 376 10.74 28.80 11.85
C ILE A 376 9.85 29.53 12.84
N HIS A 377 8.71 30.01 12.38
CA HIS A 377 7.69 30.62 13.20
C HIS A 377 6.52 29.65 13.36
N CYS A 378 6.19 29.33 14.61
CA CYS A 378 5.00 28.52 14.95
C CYS A 378 3.81 29.43 15.21
N GLY A 379 2.67 29.07 14.64
CA GLY A 379 1.41 29.75 14.84
C GLY A 379 0.91 29.69 16.28
N THR A 380 -0.15 30.43 16.54
CA THR A 380 -0.74 30.51 17.89
C THR A 380 -1.84 29.47 18.09
N LYS A 381 -2.00 28.99 19.33
CA LYS A 381 -3.06 28.03 19.76
C LYS A 381 -3.02 26.72 18.96
N LEU A 382 -1.84 26.12 18.85
CA LEU A 382 -1.68 24.81 18.24
C LEU A 382 -1.88 23.72 19.31
N ASP A 383 -2.91 22.89 19.11
CA ASP A 383 -3.16 21.67 19.85
C ASP A 383 -2.66 20.50 18.97
N ILE A 384 -1.45 20.02 19.27
CA ILE A 384 -0.73 19.07 18.42
C ILE A 384 -1.00 17.64 18.89
N ALA A 385 -1.46 16.80 17.97
CA ALA A 385 -1.48 15.35 18.15
C ALA A 385 -0.44 14.73 17.21
N TYR A 386 0.55 14.01 17.79
CA TYR A 386 1.61 13.38 17.03
C TYR A 386 1.54 11.86 17.20
N PHE A 387 1.34 11.17 16.09
CA PHE A 387 1.42 9.72 16.01
C PHE A 387 2.84 9.34 15.57
N ASP A 388 3.62 8.81 16.51
CA ASP A 388 4.95 8.26 16.26
C ASP A 388 4.90 6.75 16.50
N GLN A 389 5.26 5.98 15.50
CA GLN A 389 5.27 4.51 15.54
C GLN A 389 6.10 3.96 16.72
N TYR A 390 7.10 4.72 17.20
CA TYR A 390 8.02 4.29 18.26
C TYR A 390 7.67 4.82 19.66
N ARG A 391 6.76 5.81 19.78
CA ARG A 391 6.40 6.45 21.06
C ARG A 391 5.04 6.03 21.59
N ALA A 392 4.70 4.77 21.45
CA ALA A 392 3.40 4.27 21.81
C ALA A 392 3.21 4.15 23.33
N ASP A 393 2.48 5.08 23.93
CA ASP A 393 2.02 5.10 25.31
C ASP A 393 0.86 4.11 25.59
N LEU A 394 1.02 2.85 25.19
CA LEU A 394 0.09 1.80 25.58
C LEU A 394 0.67 0.99 26.74
N ASP A 395 -0.11 0.87 27.81
CA ASP A 395 0.21 -0.01 28.93
C ASP A 395 -0.16 -1.45 28.53
N PRO A 396 0.83 -2.37 28.39
CA PRO A 396 0.59 -3.72 27.93
C PRO A 396 -0.29 -4.55 28.89
N GLU A 397 -0.30 -4.21 30.18
CA GLU A 397 -1.05 -4.96 31.20
C GLU A 397 -2.50 -4.50 31.34
N LYS A 398 -2.80 -3.25 30.91
CA LYS A 398 -4.17 -2.73 30.91
C LYS A 398 -4.98 -3.29 29.76
N THR A 399 -6.31 -3.31 29.93
CA THR A 399 -7.23 -3.66 28.85
C THR A 399 -7.24 -2.60 27.76
N VAL A 400 -7.72 -2.96 26.57
CA VAL A 400 -7.93 -2.01 25.46
C VAL A 400 -8.81 -0.84 25.92
N MET A 401 -9.91 -1.15 26.64
CA MET A 401 -10.83 -0.15 27.18
C MET A 401 -10.14 0.79 28.18
N ASP A 402 -9.34 0.25 29.11
CA ASP A 402 -8.66 1.04 30.12
C ASP A 402 -7.55 1.94 29.54
N ASN A 403 -6.89 1.50 28.47
CA ASN A 403 -5.90 2.31 27.77
C ASN A 403 -6.49 3.55 27.08
N VAL A 404 -7.76 3.48 26.66
CA VAL A 404 -8.48 4.57 26.00
C VAL A 404 -9.17 5.49 27.00
N ALA A 405 -9.83 4.93 28.01
CA ALA A 405 -10.71 5.65 28.90
C ALA A 405 -10.16 5.85 30.32
N ASP A 406 -8.94 5.38 30.63
CA ASP A 406 -8.33 5.45 31.98
C ASP A 406 -9.29 4.98 33.09
N GLY A 407 -9.99 3.84 32.86
CA GLY A 407 -10.92 3.24 33.78
C GLY A 407 -12.33 3.87 33.84
N LYS A 408 -12.62 4.87 33.00
CA LYS A 408 -13.97 5.45 32.88
C LYS A 408 -14.82 4.61 31.91
N GLN A 409 -16.12 4.58 32.12
CA GLN A 409 -17.06 3.91 31.20
C GLN A 409 -17.48 4.84 30.04
N ASP A 410 -17.53 6.15 30.30
CA ASP A 410 -17.89 7.15 29.32
C ASP A 410 -16.70 8.05 29.00
N ILE A 411 -16.54 8.36 27.73
CA ILE A 411 -15.55 9.28 27.17
C ILE A 411 -16.28 10.43 26.49
N GLU A 412 -15.65 11.56 26.43
CA GLU A 412 -16.16 12.72 25.71
C GLU A 412 -15.55 12.73 24.31
N VAL A 413 -16.42 12.59 23.30
CA VAL A 413 -16.06 12.64 21.88
C VAL A 413 -16.91 13.74 21.28
N ASN A 414 -16.29 14.77 20.74
CA ASN A 414 -17.02 15.89 20.09
C ASN A 414 -17.97 16.63 21.06
N GLY A 415 -17.57 16.81 22.32
CA GLY A 415 -18.45 17.43 23.31
C GLY A 415 -19.66 16.58 23.74
N VAL A 416 -19.80 15.36 23.19
CA VAL A 416 -20.86 14.42 23.51
C VAL A 416 -20.30 13.27 24.33
N LYS A 417 -20.96 12.94 25.43
CA LYS A 417 -20.62 11.76 26.22
C LYS A 417 -21.03 10.49 25.47
N ARG A 418 -20.07 9.60 25.26
CA ARG A 418 -20.28 8.34 24.57
C ARG A 418 -19.67 7.19 25.38
N HIS A 419 -20.33 6.05 25.39
CA HIS A 419 -19.79 4.85 26.06
C HIS A 419 -18.56 4.35 25.30
N VAL A 420 -17.47 4.05 26.03
CA VAL A 420 -16.16 3.67 25.46
C VAL A 420 -16.22 2.44 24.56
N LEU A 421 -17.07 1.45 24.87
CA LEU A 421 -17.24 0.29 24.00
C LEU A 421 -17.83 0.64 22.63
N GLY A 422 -18.78 1.60 22.59
CA GLY A 422 -19.33 2.10 21.34
C GLY A 422 -18.29 2.83 20.49
N TYR A 423 -17.41 3.62 21.14
CA TYR A 423 -16.29 4.27 20.46
C TYR A 423 -15.27 3.25 19.93
N LEU A 424 -14.90 2.24 20.72
CA LEU A 424 -13.97 1.19 20.30
C LEU A 424 -14.53 0.29 19.18
N GLN A 425 -15.86 0.14 19.09
CA GLN A 425 -16.48 -0.55 17.96
C GLN A 425 -16.26 0.19 16.63
N ASP A 426 -16.19 1.53 16.65
CA ASP A 426 -15.85 2.31 15.45
C ASP A 426 -14.41 2.02 14.96
N PHE A 427 -13.52 1.58 15.85
CA PHE A 427 -12.17 1.11 15.52
C PHE A 427 -12.09 -0.41 15.37
N LEU A 428 -13.22 -1.06 15.11
CA LEU A 428 -13.31 -2.51 14.88
C LEU A 428 -12.88 -3.37 16.09
N PHE A 429 -13.04 -2.87 17.33
CA PHE A 429 -12.87 -3.65 18.53
C PHE A 429 -14.22 -4.13 19.07
N PRO A 430 -14.54 -5.44 18.94
CA PRO A 430 -15.76 -5.98 19.54
C PRO A 430 -15.65 -5.94 21.08
N PRO A 431 -16.78 -5.89 21.81
CA PRO A 431 -16.79 -5.77 23.27
C PRO A 431 -15.92 -6.78 24.02
N LYS A 432 -15.88 -8.03 23.55
CA LYS A 432 -15.01 -9.07 24.13
C LYS A 432 -13.53 -8.73 23.97
N ARG A 433 -13.14 -8.18 22.79
CA ARG A 433 -11.76 -7.83 22.50
C ARG A 433 -11.34 -6.56 23.23
N ALA A 434 -12.26 -5.61 23.43
CA ALA A 434 -12.04 -4.40 24.22
C ALA A 434 -11.67 -4.69 25.68
N MET A 435 -12.06 -5.85 26.23
CA MET A 435 -11.73 -6.30 27.59
C MET A 435 -10.43 -7.10 27.67
N THR A 436 -9.72 -7.36 26.57
CA THR A 436 -8.46 -8.10 26.60
C THR A 436 -7.28 -7.17 26.90
N PRO A 437 -6.21 -7.68 27.57
CA PRO A 437 -4.97 -6.91 27.78
C PRO A 437 -4.28 -6.60 26.45
N VAL A 438 -3.65 -5.41 26.36
CA VAL A 438 -2.97 -4.95 25.14
C VAL A 438 -1.84 -5.88 24.71
N LYS A 439 -1.17 -6.57 25.62
CA LYS A 439 -0.14 -7.57 25.29
C LYS A 439 -0.65 -8.72 24.40
N ALA A 440 -1.95 -9.00 24.42
CA ALA A 440 -2.57 -10.05 23.60
C ALA A 440 -3.03 -9.55 22.21
N LEU A 441 -2.78 -8.29 21.89
CA LEU A 441 -3.12 -7.69 20.60
C LEU A 441 -2.03 -7.96 19.56
N SER A 442 -2.45 -8.13 18.29
CA SER A 442 -1.55 -8.09 17.15
C SER A 442 -0.98 -6.68 16.91
N GLY A 443 0.07 -6.56 16.09
CA GLY A 443 0.65 -5.26 15.71
C GLY A 443 -0.41 -4.30 15.14
N GLY A 444 -1.18 -4.73 14.16
CA GLY A 444 -2.25 -3.92 13.55
C GLY A 444 -3.37 -3.54 14.54
N GLU A 445 -3.73 -4.42 15.49
CA GLU A 445 -4.69 -4.05 16.54
C GLU A 445 -4.11 -3.01 17.50
N ARG A 446 -2.82 -3.07 17.81
CA ARG A 446 -2.14 -2.05 18.63
C ARG A 446 -2.14 -0.70 17.92
N ASN A 447 -1.83 -0.67 16.63
CA ASN A 447 -1.84 0.57 15.84
C ASN A 447 -3.24 1.17 15.76
N ARG A 448 -4.29 0.37 15.57
CA ARG A 448 -5.69 0.83 15.66
C ARG A 448 -6.05 1.41 17.03
N LEU A 449 -5.60 0.77 18.11
CA LEU A 449 -5.81 1.28 19.46
C LEU A 449 -5.09 2.61 19.70
N LEU A 450 -3.88 2.75 19.20
CA LEU A 450 -3.11 4.00 19.26
C LEU A 450 -3.82 5.13 18.52
N LEU A 451 -4.32 4.85 17.32
CA LEU A 451 -5.11 5.81 16.54
C LEU A 451 -6.38 6.20 17.30
N ALA A 452 -7.10 5.22 17.87
CA ALA A 452 -8.27 5.49 18.68
C ALA A 452 -7.95 6.39 19.89
N LYS A 453 -6.85 6.14 20.58
CA LYS A 453 -6.40 6.97 21.72
C LYS A 453 -5.97 8.37 21.30
N LEU A 454 -5.29 8.50 20.17
CA LEU A 454 -4.83 9.78 19.63
C LEU A 454 -6.00 10.68 19.22
N LEU A 455 -6.97 10.10 18.51
CA LEU A 455 -8.12 10.83 17.97
C LEU A 455 -9.16 11.23 19.04
N LEU A 456 -9.04 10.70 20.26
CA LEU A 456 -9.83 11.17 21.42
C LEU A 456 -9.41 12.54 21.91
N LYS A 457 -8.14 12.91 21.72
CA LYS A 457 -7.65 14.21 22.16
C LYS A 457 -8.09 15.27 21.15
N PRO A 458 -8.72 16.37 21.61
CA PRO A 458 -9.01 17.47 20.71
C PRO A 458 -7.70 18.03 20.14
N ASN A 459 -7.63 18.15 18.83
CA ASN A 459 -6.43 18.63 18.14
C ASN A 459 -6.82 19.47 16.91
N ASN A 460 -5.95 20.40 16.54
CA ASN A 460 -6.09 21.22 15.33
C ASN A 460 -4.88 21.08 14.39
N LEU A 461 -3.86 20.36 14.85
CA LEU A 461 -2.71 19.90 14.05
C LEU A 461 -2.47 18.42 14.34
N LEU A 462 -2.63 17.60 13.32
CA LEU A 462 -2.40 16.16 13.38
C LEU A 462 -1.16 15.81 12.56
N ILE A 463 -0.22 15.12 13.18
CA ILE A 463 1.01 14.64 12.53
C ILE A 463 1.01 13.13 12.61
N LEU A 464 1.11 12.47 11.46
CA LEU A 464 1.11 11.01 11.33
C LEU A 464 2.40 10.55 10.67
N ASP A 465 3.24 9.83 11.41
CA ASP A 465 4.49 9.25 10.90
C ASP A 465 4.30 7.75 10.67
N GLU A 466 4.23 7.34 9.39
CA GLU A 466 3.98 5.98 8.92
C GLU A 466 2.73 5.31 9.54
N PRO A 467 1.55 5.97 9.50
CA PRO A 467 0.34 5.42 10.12
C PRO A 467 -0.22 4.20 9.40
N THR A 468 0.18 3.98 8.16
CA THR A 468 -0.31 2.91 7.27
C THR A 468 0.36 1.56 7.51
N ASN A 469 1.52 1.56 8.20
CA ASN A 469 2.26 0.33 8.47
C ASN A 469 1.42 -0.64 9.34
N ASP A 470 1.44 -1.92 8.97
CA ASP A 470 0.74 -3.01 9.65
C ASP A 470 -0.80 -2.87 9.72
N LEU A 471 -1.41 -1.90 9.02
CA LEU A 471 -2.86 -1.79 8.92
C LEU A 471 -3.41 -2.67 7.80
N ASP A 472 -4.56 -3.30 8.03
CA ASP A 472 -5.29 -3.99 6.97
C ASP A 472 -6.09 -2.99 6.11
N VAL A 473 -6.50 -3.41 4.94
CA VAL A 473 -7.20 -2.56 3.95
C VAL A 473 -8.43 -1.88 4.56
N GLU A 474 -9.23 -2.61 5.34
CA GLU A 474 -10.44 -2.06 5.98
C GLU A 474 -10.11 -0.95 6.99
N THR A 475 -9.01 -1.09 7.73
CA THR A 475 -8.53 -0.06 8.67
C THR A 475 -7.94 1.14 7.94
N LEU A 476 -7.25 0.91 6.81
CA LEU A 476 -6.73 1.98 5.96
C LEU A 476 -7.87 2.82 5.37
N GLU A 477 -8.92 2.19 4.86
CA GLU A 477 -10.11 2.88 4.33
C GLU A 477 -10.81 3.71 5.41
N LEU A 478 -10.97 3.16 6.62
CA LEU A 478 -11.51 3.90 7.76
C LEU A 478 -10.63 5.12 8.10
N LEU A 479 -9.31 4.96 8.13
CA LEU A 479 -8.39 6.05 8.41
C LEU A 479 -8.46 7.14 7.33
N GLU A 480 -8.55 6.77 6.06
CA GLU A 480 -8.73 7.70 4.94
C GLU A 480 -10.03 8.50 5.08
N GLU A 481 -11.15 7.83 5.38
CA GLU A 481 -12.45 8.49 5.58
C GLU A 481 -12.35 9.54 6.71
N ILE A 482 -11.78 9.14 7.86
CA ILE A 482 -11.59 10.02 9.02
C ILE A 482 -10.70 11.23 8.66
N LEU A 483 -9.58 11.00 7.97
CA LEU A 483 -8.63 12.06 7.63
C LEU A 483 -9.12 12.96 6.49
N THR A 484 -9.95 12.44 5.60
CA THR A 484 -10.57 13.23 4.53
C THR A 484 -11.58 14.23 5.12
N ASP A 485 -12.34 13.82 6.14
CA ASP A 485 -13.29 14.68 6.83
C ASP A 485 -12.63 15.63 7.85
N TYR A 486 -11.37 15.40 8.20
CA TYR A 486 -10.65 16.21 9.17
C TYR A 486 -10.44 17.65 8.68
N GLN A 487 -10.91 18.63 9.47
CA GLN A 487 -10.86 20.06 9.12
C GLN A 487 -9.63 20.80 9.68
N GLY A 488 -8.81 20.13 10.49
CA GLY A 488 -7.54 20.67 10.99
C GLY A 488 -6.43 20.56 9.95
N THR A 489 -5.23 20.99 10.33
CA THR A 489 -4.03 20.83 9.51
C THR A 489 -3.44 19.45 9.71
N LEU A 490 -3.04 18.79 8.62
CA LEU A 490 -2.55 17.42 8.61
C LEU A 490 -1.16 17.35 7.98
N LEU A 491 -0.22 16.74 8.67
CA LEU A 491 1.09 16.37 8.13
C LEU A 491 1.21 14.85 8.15
N ILE A 492 1.47 14.25 7.00
CA ILE A 492 1.56 12.80 6.82
C ILE A 492 2.94 12.43 6.29
N VAL A 493 3.57 11.45 6.92
CA VAL A 493 4.65 10.67 6.33
C VAL A 493 4.07 9.29 6.02
N SER A 494 4.07 8.89 4.77
CA SER A 494 3.64 7.54 4.37
C SER A 494 4.33 7.12 3.07
N HIS A 495 4.44 5.82 2.88
CA HIS A 495 4.89 5.20 1.65
C HIS A 495 3.73 4.57 0.85
N ASP A 496 2.52 4.59 1.38
CA ASP A 496 1.31 4.18 0.66
C ASP A 496 0.85 5.28 -0.30
N ARG A 497 1.10 5.05 -1.59
CA ARG A 497 0.82 5.99 -2.68
C ARG A 497 -0.67 6.33 -2.79
N GLN A 498 -1.54 5.34 -2.63
CA GLN A 498 -2.99 5.52 -2.73
C GLN A 498 -3.54 6.27 -1.51
N PHE A 499 -3.02 5.99 -0.32
CA PHE A 499 -3.38 6.71 0.89
C PHE A 499 -3.02 8.20 0.80
N ILE A 500 -1.81 8.50 0.32
CA ILE A 500 -1.38 9.89 0.10
C ILE A 500 -2.29 10.56 -0.93
N ASP A 501 -2.59 9.89 -2.04
CA ASP A 501 -3.40 10.42 -3.13
C ASP A 501 -4.83 10.77 -2.67
N ASN A 502 -5.43 9.93 -1.80
CA ASN A 502 -6.79 10.11 -1.30
C ASN A 502 -6.90 11.20 -0.22
N VAL A 503 -5.83 11.48 0.53
CA VAL A 503 -5.90 12.34 1.73
C VAL A 503 -5.18 13.68 1.54
N ALA A 504 -4.02 13.69 0.86
CA ALA A 504 -3.17 14.88 0.76
C ALA A 504 -3.66 15.85 -0.32
N THR A 505 -3.58 17.15 -0.02
CA THR A 505 -3.82 18.24 -0.99
C THR A 505 -2.52 18.79 -1.57
N GLU A 506 -1.40 18.53 -0.91
CA GLU A 506 -0.05 18.94 -1.31
C GLU A 506 0.97 17.87 -0.93
N CYS A 507 2.00 17.71 -1.74
CA CYS A 507 3.10 16.79 -1.48
C CYS A 507 4.44 17.53 -1.43
N TYR A 508 5.25 17.25 -0.43
CA TYR A 508 6.61 17.76 -0.31
C TYR A 508 7.59 16.61 -0.58
N PHE A 509 8.30 16.70 -1.72
CA PHE A 509 9.23 15.65 -2.15
C PHE A 509 10.67 15.99 -1.79
N PHE A 510 11.30 15.09 -1.05
CA PHE A 510 12.73 15.13 -0.76
C PHE A 510 13.51 14.56 -1.95
N GLU A 511 14.16 15.43 -2.73
CA GLU A 511 14.81 15.07 -3.99
C GLU A 511 16.32 14.80 -3.86
N GLY A 512 16.81 14.66 -2.63
CA GLY A 512 18.23 14.48 -2.33
C GLY A 512 18.96 15.82 -2.15
N ASP A 513 20.21 15.75 -1.66
CA ASP A 513 21.11 16.89 -1.41
C ASP A 513 20.47 18.08 -0.65
N GLY A 514 19.50 17.78 0.22
CA GLY A 514 18.76 18.76 1.02
C GLY A 514 17.68 19.54 0.24
N VAL A 515 17.40 19.18 -1.00
CA VAL A 515 16.36 19.83 -1.82
C VAL A 515 14.99 19.27 -1.46
N LEU A 516 14.09 20.16 -1.05
CA LEU A 516 12.68 19.85 -0.77
C LEU A 516 11.80 20.67 -1.70
N ASN A 517 11.02 20.01 -2.55
CA ASN A 517 10.13 20.67 -3.49
C ASN A 517 8.67 20.43 -3.13
N LYS A 518 7.85 21.47 -3.32
CA LYS A 518 6.42 21.47 -3.06
C LYS A 518 5.66 21.25 -4.37
N TYR A 519 4.73 20.29 -4.37
CA TYR A 519 3.83 19.97 -5.48
C TYR A 519 2.39 20.00 -5.02
N VAL A 520 1.47 20.41 -5.89
CA VAL A 520 0.04 20.51 -5.58
C VAL A 520 -0.68 19.26 -6.04
N GLY A 521 -1.61 18.76 -5.23
CA GLY A 521 -2.40 17.56 -5.53
C GLY A 521 -1.95 16.35 -4.72
N GLY A 522 -2.54 15.19 -5.03
CA GLY A 522 -2.20 13.90 -4.47
C GLY A 522 -0.85 13.37 -4.97
N PHE A 523 -0.56 12.12 -4.63
CA PHE A 523 0.75 11.53 -4.96
C PHE A 523 1.00 11.44 -6.48
N PHE A 524 0.01 10.98 -7.25
CA PHE A 524 0.18 10.76 -8.70
C PHE A 524 0.30 12.08 -9.45
N ASP A 525 -0.47 13.09 -9.08
CA ASP A 525 -0.38 14.44 -9.64
C ASP A 525 0.99 15.08 -9.34
N ALA A 526 1.44 14.97 -8.09
CA ALA A 526 2.73 15.48 -7.65
C ALA A 526 3.90 14.81 -8.38
N LYS A 527 3.84 13.48 -8.60
CA LYS A 527 4.85 12.72 -9.35
C LYS A 527 4.89 13.12 -10.82
N GLY A 528 3.74 13.39 -11.43
CA GLY A 528 3.65 13.95 -12.79
C GLY A 528 4.31 15.33 -12.90
N GLN A 529 4.06 16.22 -11.95
CA GLN A 529 4.69 17.54 -11.88
C GLN A 529 6.20 17.45 -11.67
N GLN A 530 6.65 16.53 -10.80
CA GLN A 530 8.07 16.25 -10.56
C GLN A 530 8.79 15.80 -11.84
N ALA A 531 8.20 14.86 -12.58
CA ALA A 531 8.76 14.37 -13.84
C ALA A 531 8.92 15.50 -14.87
N ASN A 532 7.92 16.36 -14.99
CA ASN A 532 7.95 17.53 -15.87
C ASN A 532 9.04 18.53 -15.43
N TYR A 533 9.20 18.77 -14.13
CA TYR A 533 10.24 19.65 -13.59
C TYR A 533 11.64 19.15 -13.93
N PHE A 534 11.92 17.84 -13.75
CA PHE A 534 13.21 17.26 -14.11
C PHE A 534 13.47 17.26 -15.62
N ALA A 535 12.45 17.01 -16.45
CA ALA A 535 12.56 17.10 -17.89
C ALA A 535 12.96 18.52 -18.34
N MET A 536 12.31 19.56 -17.82
CA MET A 536 12.65 20.95 -18.09
C MET A 536 14.07 21.33 -17.62
N LYS A 537 14.50 20.81 -16.48
CA LYS A 537 15.84 21.05 -15.92
C LYS A 537 16.91 20.39 -16.79
N ALA A 538 16.67 19.16 -17.25
CA ALA A 538 17.58 18.45 -18.16
C ALA A 538 17.73 19.15 -19.52
N GLU A 539 16.68 19.78 -20.04
CA GLU A 539 16.75 20.57 -21.28
C GLU A 539 17.52 21.90 -21.11
N GLN A 540 17.57 22.46 -19.91
CA GLN A 540 18.26 23.73 -19.62
C GLN A 540 19.77 23.56 -19.35
N GLU A 541 20.22 22.43 -18.86
CA GLU A 541 21.65 22.20 -18.55
C GLU A 541 22.57 22.23 -19.79
N PRO A 542 22.22 21.69 -20.97
CA PRO A 542 23.08 21.80 -22.16
C PRO A 542 23.20 23.22 -22.71
N GLN A 543 22.29 24.14 -22.35
CA GLN A 543 22.37 25.55 -22.77
C GLN A 543 23.28 26.40 -21.87
N LYS A 544 23.47 26.03 -20.58
CA LYS A 544 24.40 26.71 -19.66
C LYS A 544 25.86 26.32 -19.93
N ALA A 545 26.12 25.05 -20.27
CA ALA A 545 27.45 24.57 -20.63
C ALA A 545 27.99 25.17 -21.95
N LYS A 546 27.12 25.64 -22.84
CA LYS A 546 27.52 26.36 -24.08
C LYS A 546 27.81 27.85 -23.87
N LYS A 547 27.50 28.46 -22.72
CA LYS A 547 27.74 29.88 -22.44
C LYS A 547 29.06 30.17 -21.72
N GLU A 548 29.77 29.15 -21.23
CA GLU A 548 31.03 29.32 -20.47
C GLU A 548 32.32 28.89 -21.21
N ALA A 549 32.28 28.70 -22.53
CA ALA A 549 33.51 28.50 -23.30
C ALA A 549 34.10 29.87 -23.78
N PRO A 550 35.40 30.10 -23.59
CA PRO A 550 35.99 31.40 -23.86
C PRO A 550 36.02 31.73 -25.36
N LYS A 551 35.66 33.00 -25.68
CA LYS A 551 35.71 33.57 -27.00
C LYS A 551 37.12 33.53 -27.57
N VAL A 552 37.36 32.71 -28.58
CA VAL A 552 38.47 32.93 -29.50
C VAL A 552 37.89 33.67 -30.71
N GLN A 553 38.45 34.84 -30.99
CA GLN A 553 38.16 35.65 -32.15
C GLN A 553 38.67 34.94 -33.42
N GLU A 554 37.83 34.75 -34.39
CA GLU A 554 38.25 34.73 -35.79
C GLU A 554 37.17 35.29 -36.71
N SER A 555 37.66 35.99 -37.67
CA SER A 555 37.04 36.98 -38.57
C SER A 555 36.09 36.41 -39.61
N ALA A 556 35.05 37.19 -39.85
CA ALA A 556 34.26 37.45 -41.04
C ALA A 556 34.38 36.53 -42.25
N VAL A 557 33.26 35.86 -42.57
CA VAL A 557 32.77 35.71 -43.98
C VAL A 557 31.24 35.86 -43.96
N LYS A 558 30.77 36.81 -44.74
CA LYS A 558 29.34 37.05 -45.02
C LYS A 558 28.77 35.87 -45.79
N ASN A 559 27.62 35.38 -45.36
CA ASN A 559 26.64 34.82 -46.29
C ASN A 559 25.22 35.02 -45.71
N ASP A 560 24.40 35.62 -46.54
CA ASP A 560 22.99 35.91 -46.34
C ASP A 560 22.19 34.62 -46.14
N ALA A 561 21.52 34.51 -45.00
CA ALA A 561 20.41 33.58 -44.81
C ALA A 561 19.30 34.28 -44.03
N VAL A 562 18.19 34.37 -44.68
CA VAL A 562 16.92 35.00 -44.32
C VAL A 562 16.49 34.63 -42.89
N SER A 563 16.37 35.65 -42.05
CA SER A 563 15.73 35.62 -40.73
C SER A 563 14.24 35.37 -40.89
N GLN A 564 13.77 34.17 -40.57
CA GLN A 564 12.36 33.95 -40.28
C GLN A 564 12.10 34.31 -38.82
N LYS A 565 11.39 35.42 -38.61
CA LYS A 565 10.77 35.77 -37.33
C LYS A 565 9.76 34.70 -36.94
N PRO A 566 9.62 34.33 -35.65
CA PRO A 566 8.55 33.43 -35.19
C PRO A 566 7.20 34.11 -35.45
N LYS A 567 6.33 33.44 -36.21
CA LYS A 567 4.95 33.86 -36.49
C LYS A 567 4.18 33.94 -35.15
N SER A 568 3.58 35.09 -34.89
CA SER A 568 2.57 35.27 -33.85
C SER A 568 1.45 34.26 -34.11
N VAL A 569 1.22 33.39 -33.12
CA VAL A 569 0.08 32.46 -33.11
C VAL A 569 -1.17 33.30 -32.83
N LYS A 570 -1.83 33.78 -33.87
CA LYS A 570 -3.21 34.29 -33.79
C LYS A 570 -4.12 33.17 -34.24
N LEU A 571 -5.19 32.91 -33.47
CA LEU A 571 -6.23 31.99 -33.93
C LEU A 571 -6.71 32.39 -35.32
N SER A 572 -6.81 31.40 -36.18
CA SER A 572 -7.42 31.56 -37.50
C SER A 572 -8.93 31.81 -37.31
N TYR A 573 -9.54 32.58 -38.23
CA TYR A 573 -11.00 32.84 -38.22
C TYR A 573 -11.83 31.52 -38.21
N LYS A 574 -11.29 30.47 -38.81
CA LYS A 574 -11.90 29.13 -38.77
C LYS A 574 -11.83 28.51 -37.36
N GLU A 575 -10.70 28.59 -36.69
CA GLU A 575 -10.50 28.06 -35.34
C GLU A 575 -11.33 28.83 -34.30
N GLN A 576 -11.52 30.13 -34.51
CA GLN A 576 -12.34 30.95 -33.61
C GLN A 576 -13.84 30.60 -33.73
N ARG A 577 -14.31 30.33 -34.96
CA ARG A 577 -15.68 29.88 -35.20
C ARG A 577 -15.92 28.44 -34.70
N GLU A 578 -14.91 27.58 -34.83
CA GLU A 578 -14.92 26.22 -34.30
C GLU A 578 -15.02 26.24 -32.78
N LEU A 579 -14.26 27.10 -32.09
CA LEU A 579 -14.29 27.29 -30.64
C LEU A 579 -15.65 27.80 -30.13
N GLU A 580 -16.37 28.60 -30.92
CA GLU A 580 -17.73 29.08 -30.58
C GLU A 580 -18.80 27.99 -30.76
N GLN A 581 -18.58 27.01 -31.66
CA GLN A 581 -19.54 25.95 -31.97
C GLN A 581 -19.34 24.70 -31.11
N LEU A 582 -18.11 24.40 -30.65
CA LEU A 582 -17.78 23.23 -29.85
C LEU A 582 -18.58 23.09 -28.56
N PRO A 583 -18.85 24.13 -27.75
CA PRO A 583 -19.66 24.00 -26.55
C PRO A 583 -21.08 23.51 -26.82
N GLN A 584 -21.72 23.96 -27.89
CA GLN A 584 -23.05 23.50 -28.29
C GLN A 584 -23.02 22.05 -28.76
N LEU A 585 -21.99 21.66 -29.49
CA LEU A 585 -21.80 20.27 -29.95
C LEU A 585 -21.55 19.32 -28.75
N LEU A 586 -20.79 19.74 -27.76
CA LEU A 586 -20.56 18.96 -26.53
C LEU A 586 -21.87 18.74 -25.77
N GLU A 587 -22.69 19.80 -25.61
CA GLU A 587 -24.00 19.71 -24.94
C GLU A 587 -24.97 18.77 -25.70
N GLU A 588 -25.02 18.85 -27.03
CA GLU A 588 -25.84 17.94 -27.87
C GLU A 588 -25.39 16.47 -27.75
N LEU A 589 -24.07 16.21 -27.69
CA LEU A 589 -23.53 14.87 -27.52
C LEU A 589 -23.79 14.31 -26.12
N GLU A 590 -23.67 15.11 -25.06
CA GLU A 590 -24.00 14.73 -23.69
C GLU A 590 -25.49 14.40 -23.50
N GLU A 591 -26.40 15.21 -24.09
CA GLU A 591 -27.83 14.91 -24.09
C GLU A 591 -28.15 13.60 -24.81
N LYS A 592 -27.48 13.35 -25.94
CA LYS A 592 -27.66 12.12 -26.71
C LYS A 592 -27.15 10.89 -25.97
N ILE A 593 -26.00 10.98 -25.30
CA ILE A 593 -25.48 9.90 -24.42
C ILE A 593 -26.44 9.63 -23.27
N THR A 594 -26.95 10.69 -22.63
CA THR A 594 -27.91 10.53 -21.51
C THR A 594 -29.21 9.85 -21.99
N ALA A 595 -29.70 10.17 -23.17
CA ALA A 595 -30.88 9.54 -23.75
C ALA A 595 -30.64 8.07 -24.08
N LEU A 596 -29.49 7.73 -24.70
CA LEU A 596 -29.10 6.35 -24.99
C LEU A 596 -28.88 5.52 -23.72
N GLN A 597 -28.26 6.08 -22.70
CA GLN A 597 -28.08 5.43 -21.40
C GLN A 597 -29.42 5.17 -20.69
N ALA A 598 -30.38 6.10 -20.80
CA ALA A 598 -31.73 5.90 -20.28
C ALA A 598 -32.50 4.79 -21.00
N GLU A 599 -32.36 4.69 -22.34
CA GLU A 599 -32.95 3.60 -23.12
C GLU A 599 -32.32 2.24 -22.79
N ILE A 600 -30.99 2.17 -22.61
CA ILE A 600 -30.25 0.94 -22.27
C ILE A 600 -30.54 0.52 -20.84
N GLY A 601 -30.80 1.48 -19.92
CA GLY A 601 -31.17 1.24 -18.52
C GLY A 601 -32.59 0.70 -18.32
N ASP A 602 -33.44 0.63 -19.35
CA ASP A 602 -34.78 0.06 -19.24
C ASP A 602 -34.68 -1.48 -19.04
N PRO A 603 -35.33 -2.03 -18.01
CA PRO A 603 -35.35 -3.49 -17.74
C PRO A 603 -35.81 -4.36 -18.92
N HIS A 604 -36.54 -3.79 -19.89
CA HIS A 604 -37.01 -4.47 -21.08
C HIS A 604 -36.07 -4.37 -22.28
N PHE A 605 -35.01 -3.58 -22.22
CA PHE A 605 -34.06 -3.38 -23.32
C PHE A 605 -33.40 -4.68 -23.77
N PHE A 606 -32.89 -5.47 -22.82
CA PHE A 606 -32.22 -6.75 -23.11
C PHE A 606 -33.17 -7.89 -23.50
N GLN A 607 -34.48 -7.66 -23.51
CA GLN A 607 -35.47 -8.60 -24.05
C GLN A 607 -35.73 -8.41 -25.54
N GLN A 608 -35.17 -7.37 -26.16
CA GLN A 608 -35.28 -7.10 -27.60
C GLN A 608 -34.35 -8.00 -28.42
N ALA A 609 -34.49 -7.99 -29.74
CA ALA A 609 -33.64 -8.77 -30.64
C ALA A 609 -32.17 -8.32 -30.54
N HIS A 610 -31.23 -9.27 -30.53
CA HIS A 610 -29.80 -9.07 -30.34
C HIS A 610 -29.20 -8.00 -31.29
N ASP A 611 -29.69 -7.97 -32.55
CA ASP A 611 -29.23 -6.99 -33.56
C ASP A 611 -29.58 -5.54 -33.18
N VAL A 612 -30.67 -5.32 -32.42
CA VAL A 612 -31.12 -3.97 -32.00
C VAL A 612 -30.35 -3.53 -30.77
N THR A 613 -30.07 -4.43 -29.83
CA THR A 613 -29.30 -4.15 -28.63
C THR A 613 -27.84 -3.86 -28.98
N ASP A 614 -27.23 -4.64 -29.89
CA ASP A 614 -25.86 -4.43 -30.33
C ASP A 614 -25.70 -3.12 -31.13
N ALA A 615 -26.69 -2.77 -31.97
CA ALA A 615 -26.68 -1.51 -32.70
C ALA A 615 -26.72 -0.28 -31.77
N LYS A 616 -27.54 -0.33 -30.71
CA LYS A 616 -27.65 0.76 -29.72
C LYS A 616 -26.43 0.88 -28.82
N LEU A 617 -25.84 -0.24 -28.38
CA LEU A 617 -24.59 -0.25 -27.63
C LEU A 617 -23.42 0.30 -28.46
N LYS A 618 -23.40 0.00 -29.75
CA LYS A 618 -22.41 0.55 -30.67
C LYS A 618 -22.63 2.04 -30.88
N GLU A 619 -23.87 2.49 -31.03
CA GLU A 619 -24.20 3.92 -31.17
C GLU A 619 -23.79 4.71 -29.91
N LEU A 620 -23.95 4.15 -28.71
CA LEU A 620 -23.46 4.75 -27.46
C LEU A 620 -21.93 4.89 -27.50
N SER A 621 -21.21 3.81 -27.81
CA SER A 621 -19.75 3.81 -27.85
C SER A 621 -19.19 4.79 -28.90
N ASP A 622 -19.83 4.87 -30.09
CA ASP A 622 -19.44 5.79 -31.14
C ASP A 622 -19.69 7.26 -30.72
N THR A 623 -20.79 7.53 -30.02
CA THR A 623 -21.13 8.88 -29.52
C THR A 623 -20.21 9.31 -28.37
N GLU A 624 -19.82 8.39 -27.48
CA GLU A 624 -18.82 8.65 -26.42
C GLU A 624 -17.44 8.98 -27.02
N ALA A 625 -17.01 8.27 -28.06
CA ALA A 625 -15.75 8.56 -28.77
C ALA A 625 -15.81 9.92 -29.51
N GLU A 626 -16.96 10.31 -30.08
CA GLU A 626 -17.16 11.63 -30.67
C GLU A 626 -17.09 12.75 -29.61
N LEU A 627 -17.65 12.54 -28.42
CA LEU A 627 -17.57 13.49 -27.31
C LEU A 627 -16.12 13.70 -26.87
N GLU A 628 -15.36 12.62 -26.71
CA GLU A 628 -13.94 12.70 -26.31
C GLU A 628 -13.09 13.46 -27.33
N THR A 629 -13.30 13.18 -28.63
CA THR A 629 -12.58 13.92 -29.69
C THR A 629 -12.96 15.39 -29.77
N ALA A 630 -14.22 15.72 -29.54
CA ALA A 630 -14.69 17.10 -29.50
C ALA A 630 -14.13 17.87 -28.30
N PHE A 631 -14.03 17.19 -27.13
CA PHE A 631 -13.49 17.76 -25.91
C PHE A 631 -11.99 18.05 -26.03
N LEU A 632 -11.19 17.10 -26.54
CA LEU A 632 -9.77 17.30 -26.81
C LEU A 632 -9.53 18.45 -27.78
N ARG A 633 -10.40 18.58 -28.79
CA ARG A 633 -10.29 19.67 -29.77
C ARG A 633 -10.63 21.04 -29.17
N TRP A 634 -11.61 21.09 -28.27
CA TRP A 634 -11.96 22.30 -27.55
C TRP A 634 -10.82 22.76 -26.62
N GLU A 635 -10.17 21.83 -25.91
CA GLU A 635 -9.02 22.09 -25.05
C GLU A 635 -7.82 22.66 -25.84
N GLU A 636 -7.48 22.05 -26.98
CA GLU A 636 -6.43 22.55 -27.87
C GLU A 636 -6.67 24.00 -28.36
N LEU A 637 -7.91 24.33 -28.67
CA LEU A 637 -8.25 25.65 -29.17
C LEU A 637 -8.29 26.70 -28.06
N GLU A 638 -8.69 26.32 -26.85
CA GLU A 638 -8.69 27.18 -25.67
C GLU A 638 -7.27 27.45 -25.14
N GLU A 639 -6.38 26.47 -25.20
CA GLU A 639 -4.94 26.66 -24.91
C GLU A 639 -4.31 27.64 -25.94
N LYS A 640 -4.61 27.48 -27.21
CA LYS A 640 -4.13 28.42 -28.24
C LYS A 640 -4.67 29.84 -28.05
N LYS A 641 -5.92 29.98 -27.58
CA LYS A 641 -6.53 31.27 -27.27
C LYS A 641 -5.82 31.92 -26.08
N THR A 642 -5.59 31.17 -25.03
CA THR A 642 -4.90 31.64 -23.80
C THR A 642 -3.46 32.06 -24.12
N GLN A 643 -2.76 31.32 -24.97
CA GLN A 643 -1.41 31.67 -25.43
C GLN A 643 -1.40 32.90 -26.36
N ALA A 644 -2.49 33.16 -27.05
CA ALA A 644 -2.64 34.36 -27.90
C ALA A 644 -2.99 35.62 -27.07
N GLU A 645 -3.74 35.47 -25.96
CA GLU A 645 -4.14 36.56 -25.06
C GLU A 645 -3.03 36.90 -24.03
N ALA A 646 -2.14 35.97 -23.70
CA ALA A 646 -1.02 36.16 -22.76
C ALA A 646 0.19 36.90 -23.36
N LYS A 647 0.14 37.31 -24.63
CA LYS A 647 1.16 38.13 -25.34
C LYS A 647 0.59 39.48 -25.75
#